data_28b8bf962ed9f71dd2c6495c5e0a8d54
#
_entry.id   28b8bf962ed9f71dd2c6495c5e0a8d54
#
_cell.length_a   1.000
_cell.length_b   1.000
_cell.length_c   1.000
_cell.angle_alpha   90.00
_cell.angle_beta   90.00
_cell.angle_gamma   90.00
#
_symmetry.space_group_name_H-M   'P 1'
#
loop_
_entity.id
_entity.type
_entity.pdbx_description
1 polymer ?
#
loop_
_entity_poly.entity_id
_entity_poly.type
_entity_poly.pdbx_seq_one_letter_code
_entity_poly.pdbx_strand_id
1 'polypeptide(L)'
;MKGIDIRILCIWILLALPIFSFAQSYFQLTSKEGSTFIDAAKVFIKPEKQQFINYNIDALRTLLRSAPQESRYNDGMPGTKLNLPSPDGRMVEFDIYESKIMDEPDYSRFPNIRTYIAVNSKNKVEHGRIDVTEQGFHGMIFTDGDTYFIEPASLNNQKTLISYYKRDNKEKGDFSCGTQSLGINEEVLEERTPLSCNSSMNLVSYRTAVACTFEYGAFHGGTVALALSAIVTTVNRVSGVYEKDLGVRLILIGNNSLILYTAGNGYTSSNDPYTNGNGSAMLSQNKTNLNAVILTANYDIGHVVSTGGGGVASLSCVCTTNKAQGVTGSGTPIGDVFDIDYVAHEMGHQFGGNHTFNGSTGSCSGGNRNGSTAYEPGSGSTIQAYAGICSPQDIQPHSDAYFTNISLLEMLTHVNTTTSCRTNVSGTNNTTPQITSYTSGKSIPANTPFFMDATATDPNGDVITYCWEENDLGAAGDIDAASTTKPIFRTFNPTTSGRRYFPRTQDVLNNSVTYGEVLPSVARTLSFIVTARDNHATGGGICRQTTSITVVANTGFAVTAPNTAVTWASPSTHDITWNVNGTTSAPISCPNVDIQVSFDNGLSFFTIANNTPNDGTFSWNIPSGINSNQVRIRIVCSNNVFYNVNNVPFTIGSPDQKCFTYTNNSPVSIPANLPGIYSSSIFTSGFGPNEIVTDVNITNINATHTAIGDLQINLTSALGASNILVYDKCSSSDNMNIGFDDEASSSTVPCPPTGGGSIKPQEFLNIHKGLPANGQWTLSLNDWYSGNGGTLNSWSLEICVSQKTVLPLTLLSFTAEKSGENSLLKWTTTNEDEVRMFQIEKLENGSYRSIGNVNAANNSSKQSYSYIDKSPYTGINYYRIKTIDLNGSFVYSEIATLNFSNRIDASVYPNPASTELHVKTNSEKAVIKNIQIFDLTGKEYFIKANKGNGTEVSLDISSLKNGVYVLQLNTGADNQLYKFIKI
;
A
#
# COMPACT_ATOMS: atom_id res chain seq x y z
N MET A 1 -41.30 -68.85 17.11
CA MET A 1 -40.88 -67.57 17.70
C MET A 1 -40.62 -66.57 16.56
N LYS A 2 -41.21 -65.46 16.69
CA LYS A 2 -41.51 -64.45 15.65
C LYS A 2 -40.27 -63.92 14.92
N GLY A 3 -40.34 -63.92 13.58
CA GLY A 3 -39.38 -63.22 12.70
C GLY A 3 -39.52 -61.71 12.84
N ILE A 4 -38.39 -61.02 12.98
CA ILE A 4 -38.26 -59.56 12.99
C ILE A 4 -38.14 -59.12 11.54
N ASP A 5 -39.02 -58.23 11.15
CA ASP A 5 -39.20 -57.72 9.78
C ASP A 5 -38.04 -56.81 9.35
N ILE A 6 -37.22 -57.30 8.43
CA ILE A 6 -36.01 -56.61 7.88
C ILE A 6 -36.37 -55.34 7.06
N ARG A 7 -37.67 -55.08 6.85
CA ARG A 7 -38.08 -53.96 6.04
C ARG A 7 -38.10 -52.60 6.75
N ILE A 8 -38.01 -52.57 8.07
CA ILE A 8 -38.02 -51.29 8.84
C ILE A 8 -36.60 -50.76 9.07
N LEU A 9 -35.55 -51.58 8.92
CA LEU A 9 -34.15 -51.13 9.12
C LEU A 9 -33.54 -50.41 7.89
N CYS A 10 -34.12 -50.59 6.68
CA CYS A 10 -33.64 -49.89 5.48
C CYS A 10 -34.14 -48.45 5.30
N ILE A 11 -35.20 -48.05 6.01
CA ILE A 11 -35.78 -46.68 5.87
C ILE A 11 -35.05 -45.67 6.77
N TRP A 12 -34.38 -46.07 7.82
CA TRP A 12 -33.63 -45.20 8.72
C TRP A 12 -32.20 -44.99 8.30
N ILE A 13 -31.62 -45.80 7.39
CA ILE A 13 -30.28 -45.62 6.86
C ILE A 13 -30.24 -44.65 5.66
N LEU A 14 -31.37 -44.36 5.01
CA LEU A 14 -31.49 -43.43 3.90
C LEU A 14 -31.75 -41.97 4.35
N LEU A 15 -31.90 -41.69 5.65
CA LEU A 15 -32.14 -40.36 6.21
C LEU A 15 -30.90 -39.76 6.95
N ALA A 16 -29.73 -40.46 6.95
CA ALA A 16 -28.53 -40.00 7.60
C ALA A 16 -27.31 -39.91 6.63
N LEU A 17 -27.55 -39.71 5.34
CA LEU A 17 -26.51 -39.17 4.47
C LEU A 17 -26.38 -37.68 4.81
N PRO A 18 -25.20 -37.20 5.24
CA PRO A 18 -24.98 -35.78 5.34
C PRO A 18 -25.19 -35.23 3.92
N ILE A 19 -26.12 -34.35 3.76
CA ILE A 19 -26.20 -33.48 2.58
C ILE A 19 -24.91 -32.70 2.63
N PHE A 20 -23.86 -33.16 1.93
CA PHE A 20 -22.76 -32.31 1.56
C PHE A 20 -23.36 -31.23 0.66
N SER A 21 -23.74 -30.13 1.29
CA SER A 21 -23.93 -28.89 0.59
C SER A 21 -22.59 -28.56 -0.07
N PHE A 22 -22.44 -28.93 -1.34
CA PHE A 22 -21.37 -28.36 -2.14
C PHE A 22 -21.59 -26.86 -2.07
N ALA A 23 -20.68 -26.14 -1.41
CA ALA A 23 -20.68 -24.69 -1.41
C ALA A 23 -20.74 -24.27 -2.88
N GLN A 24 -21.84 -23.60 -3.27
CA GLN A 24 -22.07 -23.17 -4.64
C GLN A 24 -20.95 -22.18 -4.97
N SER A 25 -20.00 -22.56 -5.82
CA SER A 25 -18.93 -21.66 -6.26
C SER A 25 -19.55 -20.64 -7.22
N TYR A 26 -19.64 -19.40 -6.78
CA TYR A 26 -20.15 -18.28 -7.61
C TYR A 26 -19.16 -17.89 -8.69
N PHE A 27 -17.85 -18.05 -8.43
CA PHE A 27 -16.75 -17.75 -9.32
C PHE A 27 -15.86 -19.00 -9.48
N GLN A 28 -15.42 -19.22 -10.72
CA GLN A 28 -14.52 -20.32 -11.06
C GLN A 28 -13.36 -19.78 -11.88
N LEU A 29 -12.15 -19.89 -11.36
CA LEU A 29 -10.94 -19.52 -12.08
C LEU A 29 -10.83 -20.36 -13.36
N THR A 30 -10.43 -19.73 -14.44
CA THR A 30 -10.29 -20.37 -15.77
C THR A 30 -9.11 -19.77 -16.53
N SER A 31 -8.72 -20.45 -17.62
CA SER A 31 -7.79 -19.87 -18.59
C SER A 31 -8.55 -19.09 -19.67
N LYS A 32 -7.84 -18.32 -20.48
CA LYS A 32 -8.42 -17.59 -21.62
C LYS A 32 -9.12 -18.55 -22.60
N GLU A 33 -8.53 -19.73 -22.83
CA GLU A 33 -9.07 -20.78 -23.72
C GLU A 33 -10.33 -21.45 -23.14
N GLY A 34 -10.45 -21.51 -21.80
CA GLY A 34 -11.64 -22.00 -21.10
C GLY A 34 -12.77 -20.98 -21.01
N SER A 35 -12.55 -19.74 -21.42
CA SER A 35 -13.53 -18.66 -21.46
C SER A 35 -14.24 -18.59 -22.81
N THR A 36 -15.33 -19.33 -22.98
CA THR A 36 -16.00 -19.56 -24.27
C THR A 36 -16.94 -18.44 -24.74
N PHE A 37 -17.01 -17.30 -24.04
CA PHE A 37 -18.05 -16.29 -24.26
C PHE A 37 -17.52 -14.86 -24.40
N ILE A 38 -16.26 -14.67 -24.81
CA ILE A 38 -15.66 -13.34 -24.99
C ILE A 38 -15.91 -12.89 -26.43
N ASP A 39 -16.64 -11.78 -26.60
CA ASP A 39 -16.78 -11.10 -27.88
C ASP A 39 -15.55 -10.20 -28.10
N ALA A 40 -14.63 -10.64 -28.94
CA ALA A 40 -13.36 -9.95 -29.21
C ALA A 40 -13.56 -8.49 -29.69
N ALA A 41 -14.66 -8.21 -30.42
CA ALA A 41 -15.00 -6.84 -30.89
C ALA A 41 -15.43 -5.90 -29.75
N LYS A 42 -15.65 -6.43 -28.53
CA LYS A 42 -16.10 -5.70 -27.33
C LYS A 42 -15.15 -5.81 -26.16
N VAL A 43 -13.91 -6.23 -26.40
CA VAL A 43 -12.84 -6.24 -25.39
C VAL A 43 -12.15 -4.89 -25.44
N PHE A 44 -12.42 -4.05 -24.43
CA PHE A 44 -11.87 -2.70 -24.32
C PHE A 44 -10.83 -2.57 -23.21
N ILE A 45 -10.78 -3.52 -22.26
CA ILE A 45 -9.82 -3.53 -21.15
C ILE A 45 -8.84 -4.67 -21.40
N LYS A 46 -7.54 -4.37 -21.53
CA LYS A 46 -6.49 -5.34 -21.91
C LYS A 46 -5.26 -5.20 -21.01
N PRO A 47 -5.36 -5.55 -19.72
CA PRO A 47 -4.21 -5.50 -18.84
C PRO A 47 -3.13 -6.51 -19.27
N GLU A 48 -1.86 -6.19 -18.99
CA GLU A 48 -0.73 -7.08 -19.25
C GLU A 48 -0.85 -8.41 -18.49
N LYS A 49 -1.40 -8.33 -17.25
CA LYS A 49 -1.67 -9.49 -16.40
C LYS A 49 -3.11 -9.47 -15.94
N GLN A 50 -3.77 -10.61 -16.07
CA GLN A 50 -5.15 -10.76 -15.67
C GLN A 50 -5.49 -12.21 -15.35
N GLN A 51 -6.41 -12.42 -14.42
CA GLN A 51 -7.02 -13.71 -14.14
C GLN A 51 -8.40 -13.77 -14.79
N PHE A 52 -8.67 -14.82 -15.58
CA PHE A 52 -10.01 -15.08 -16.14
C PHE A 52 -10.87 -15.86 -15.14
N ILE A 53 -12.16 -15.51 -15.08
CA ILE A 53 -13.11 -16.10 -14.14
C ILE A 53 -14.44 -16.35 -14.85
N ASN A 54 -14.92 -17.59 -14.85
CA ASN A 54 -16.31 -17.88 -15.19
C ASN A 54 -17.18 -17.68 -13.94
N TYR A 55 -18.38 -17.13 -14.11
CA TYR A 55 -19.28 -16.87 -12.99
C TYR A 55 -20.76 -17.08 -13.34
N ASN A 56 -21.56 -17.24 -12.30
CA ASN A 56 -23.02 -17.36 -12.42
C ASN A 56 -23.68 -16.11 -11.83
N ILE A 57 -24.07 -15.19 -12.72
CA ILE A 57 -24.64 -13.90 -12.31
C ILE A 57 -25.98 -14.03 -11.56
N ASP A 58 -26.83 -15.00 -11.91
CA ASP A 58 -28.16 -15.15 -11.28
C ASP A 58 -28.03 -15.72 -9.87
N ALA A 59 -27.12 -16.68 -9.67
CA ALA A 59 -26.79 -17.18 -8.36
C ALA A 59 -26.16 -16.08 -7.48
N LEU A 60 -25.27 -15.26 -8.06
CA LEU A 60 -24.63 -14.13 -7.38
C LEU A 60 -25.66 -13.05 -7.01
N ARG A 61 -26.57 -12.67 -7.92
CA ARG A 61 -27.69 -11.76 -7.63
C ARG A 61 -28.55 -12.27 -6.48
N THR A 62 -28.85 -13.59 -6.47
CA THR A 62 -29.65 -14.21 -5.41
C THR A 62 -28.96 -14.13 -4.06
N LEU A 63 -27.65 -14.41 -3.99
CA LEU A 63 -26.86 -14.27 -2.78
C LEU A 63 -26.83 -12.81 -2.30
N LEU A 64 -26.47 -11.88 -3.16
CA LEU A 64 -26.25 -10.48 -2.83
C LEU A 64 -27.55 -9.74 -2.42
N ARG A 65 -28.71 -10.18 -2.88
CA ARG A 65 -30.01 -9.66 -2.39
C ARG A 65 -30.23 -9.96 -0.90
N SER A 66 -29.53 -10.91 -0.32
CA SER A 66 -29.58 -11.22 1.12
C SER A 66 -28.57 -10.42 1.94
N ALA A 67 -27.72 -9.60 1.31
CA ALA A 67 -26.74 -8.79 1.99
C ALA A 67 -27.41 -7.77 2.92
N PRO A 68 -26.95 -7.67 4.18
CA PRO A 68 -27.50 -6.66 5.09
C PRO A 68 -27.10 -5.26 4.63
N GLN A 69 -27.84 -4.26 5.10
CA GLN A 69 -27.50 -2.85 4.86
C GLN A 69 -26.16 -2.49 5.52
N GLU A 70 -25.43 -1.56 4.94
CA GLU A 70 -24.10 -1.11 5.43
C GLU A 70 -24.09 -0.61 6.88
N SER A 71 -25.22 -0.12 7.41
CA SER A 71 -25.34 0.25 8.81
C SER A 71 -24.97 -0.90 9.77
N ARG A 72 -25.15 -2.14 9.33
CA ARG A 72 -24.76 -3.32 10.10
C ARG A 72 -23.25 -3.50 10.22
N TYR A 73 -22.48 -3.01 9.24
CA TYR A 73 -21.02 -2.96 9.36
C TYR A 73 -20.59 -2.04 10.53
N ASN A 74 -21.19 -0.85 10.61
CA ASN A 74 -20.93 0.10 11.68
C ASN A 74 -21.35 -0.42 13.07
N ASP A 75 -22.34 -1.31 13.12
CA ASP A 75 -22.78 -2.01 14.34
C ASP A 75 -21.88 -3.22 14.68
N GLY A 76 -20.83 -3.50 13.90
CA GLY A 76 -19.95 -4.67 14.06
C GLY A 76 -20.59 -6.01 13.72
N MET A 77 -21.68 -6.01 12.96
CA MET A 77 -22.40 -7.23 12.55
C MET A 77 -21.78 -7.82 11.27
N PRO A 78 -21.71 -9.16 11.14
CA PRO A 78 -21.15 -9.79 9.94
C PRO A 78 -22.03 -9.53 8.71
N GLY A 79 -21.36 -9.38 7.55
CA GLY A 79 -22.00 -9.29 6.24
C GLY A 79 -22.31 -10.67 5.62
N THR A 80 -22.84 -10.63 4.41
CA THR A 80 -22.97 -11.84 3.58
C THR A 80 -21.59 -12.24 3.05
N LYS A 81 -21.15 -13.48 3.32
CA LYS A 81 -19.82 -13.96 2.90
C LYS A 81 -19.79 -14.23 1.40
N LEU A 82 -18.78 -13.67 0.74
CA LEU A 82 -18.48 -13.90 -0.67
C LEU A 82 -16.97 -13.96 -0.88
N ASN A 83 -16.51 -14.99 -1.58
CA ASN A 83 -15.12 -15.08 -2.02
C ASN A 83 -14.97 -14.34 -3.36
N LEU A 84 -14.18 -13.26 -3.39
CA LEU A 84 -13.85 -12.51 -4.59
C LEU A 84 -12.54 -13.00 -5.21
N PRO A 85 -12.45 -13.10 -6.54
CA PRO A 85 -11.24 -13.51 -7.24
C PRO A 85 -10.22 -12.36 -7.30
N SER A 86 -9.01 -12.57 -6.76
CA SER A 86 -7.90 -11.63 -6.90
C SER A 86 -7.09 -11.90 -8.18
N PRO A 87 -6.31 -10.91 -8.67
CA PRO A 87 -5.54 -11.05 -9.90
C PRO A 87 -4.45 -12.14 -9.86
N ASP A 88 -3.98 -12.51 -8.68
CA ASP A 88 -3.00 -13.57 -8.44
C ASP A 88 -3.63 -14.98 -8.33
N GLY A 89 -4.91 -15.11 -8.66
CA GLY A 89 -5.63 -16.39 -8.69
C GLY A 89 -6.09 -16.90 -7.32
N ARG A 90 -6.01 -16.09 -6.27
CA ARG A 90 -6.57 -16.44 -4.96
C ARG A 90 -8.06 -16.07 -4.90
N MET A 91 -8.80 -16.81 -4.10
CA MET A 91 -10.17 -16.48 -3.72
C MET A 91 -10.15 -15.89 -2.30
N VAL A 92 -10.45 -14.61 -2.18
CA VAL A 92 -10.38 -13.85 -0.93
C VAL A 92 -11.79 -13.63 -0.37
N GLU A 93 -12.00 -13.99 0.90
CA GLU A 93 -13.29 -13.89 1.58
C GLU A 93 -13.56 -12.46 2.05
N PHE A 94 -14.72 -11.92 1.65
CA PHE A 94 -15.23 -10.61 2.06
C PHE A 94 -16.59 -10.75 2.75
N ASP A 95 -16.85 -9.85 3.67
CA ASP A 95 -18.18 -9.52 4.17
C ASP A 95 -18.79 -8.45 3.27
N ILE A 96 -19.97 -8.74 2.71
CA ILE A 96 -20.66 -7.87 1.76
C ILE A 96 -21.86 -7.24 2.43
N TYR A 97 -22.00 -5.92 2.26
CA TYR A 97 -23.12 -5.13 2.75
C TYR A 97 -23.72 -4.30 1.62
N GLU A 98 -25.05 -4.22 1.54
CA GLU A 98 -25.70 -3.35 0.57
C GLU A 98 -25.45 -1.89 0.93
N SER A 99 -24.94 -1.12 -0.04
CA SER A 99 -24.66 0.30 0.07
C SER A 99 -25.24 1.02 -1.14
N LYS A 100 -26.34 1.73 -0.93
CA LYS A 100 -27.13 2.34 -2.00
C LYS A 100 -26.42 3.57 -2.57
N ILE A 101 -26.14 3.54 -3.88
CA ILE A 101 -25.62 4.69 -4.67
C ILE A 101 -26.72 5.34 -5.52
N MET A 102 -27.94 4.84 -5.49
CA MET A 102 -29.06 5.35 -6.29
C MET A 102 -30.32 5.45 -5.42
N ASP A 103 -31.04 6.58 -5.51
CA ASP A 103 -32.26 6.85 -4.79
C ASP A 103 -33.52 6.32 -5.48
N GLU A 104 -34.64 6.32 -4.74
CA GLU A 104 -35.97 6.03 -5.28
C GLU A 104 -36.43 7.22 -6.17
N PRO A 105 -37.25 6.94 -7.25
CA PRO A 105 -37.83 5.65 -7.63
C PRO A 105 -36.94 4.78 -8.56
N ASP A 106 -35.80 5.27 -9.12
CA ASP A 106 -34.97 4.50 -10.05
C ASP A 106 -34.42 3.23 -9.38
N TYR A 107 -34.11 3.26 -8.07
CA TYR A 107 -33.65 2.08 -7.34
C TYR A 107 -34.67 0.94 -7.40
N SER A 108 -35.98 1.21 -7.24
CA SER A 108 -37.04 0.20 -7.36
C SER A 108 -37.34 -0.17 -8.79
N ARG A 109 -37.24 0.80 -9.74
CA ARG A 109 -37.49 0.61 -11.16
C ARG A 109 -36.48 -0.31 -11.85
N PHE A 110 -35.21 -0.30 -11.38
CA PHE A 110 -34.14 -1.10 -11.92
C PHE A 110 -33.62 -2.12 -10.88
N PRO A 111 -34.35 -3.19 -10.56
CA PRO A 111 -34.06 -4.09 -9.44
C PRO A 111 -32.81 -4.96 -9.64
N ASN A 112 -32.22 -5.02 -10.83
CA ASN A 112 -31.00 -5.75 -11.13
C ASN A 112 -29.74 -4.88 -10.99
N ILE A 113 -29.89 -3.57 -10.71
CA ILE A 113 -28.78 -2.65 -10.47
C ILE A 113 -28.65 -2.46 -8.96
N ARG A 114 -27.60 -3.05 -8.36
CA ARG A 114 -27.36 -3.00 -6.91
C ARG A 114 -25.87 -2.79 -6.64
N THR A 115 -25.59 -2.05 -5.60
CA THR A 115 -24.22 -1.67 -5.18
C THR A 115 -23.96 -2.07 -3.73
N TYR A 116 -22.72 -2.43 -3.44
CA TYR A 116 -22.31 -2.98 -2.16
C TYR A 116 -20.92 -2.48 -1.76
N ILE A 117 -20.64 -2.47 -0.45
CA ILE A 117 -19.30 -2.46 0.09
C ILE A 117 -18.85 -3.90 0.35
N ALA A 118 -17.58 -4.16 0.11
CA ALA A 118 -16.91 -5.42 0.40
C ALA A 118 -15.77 -5.14 1.40
N VAL A 119 -15.71 -5.87 2.52
CA VAL A 119 -14.70 -5.68 3.57
C VAL A 119 -14.10 -7.03 3.94
N ASN A 120 -12.78 -7.16 3.84
CA ASN A 120 -12.10 -8.34 4.33
C ASN A 120 -11.95 -8.26 5.86
N SER A 121 -12.75 -9.04 6.58
CA SER A 121 -12.75 -9.03 8.05
C SER A 121 -11.44 -9.50 8.69
N LYS A 122 -10.60 -10.23 7.93
CA LYS A 122 -9.28 -10.71 8.38
C LYS A 122 -8.16 -9.70 8.09
N ASN A 123 -8.34 -8.88 7.05
CA ASN A 123 -7.41 -7.86 6.62
C ASN A 123 -8.18 -6.61 6.16
N LYS A 124 -8.57 -5.75 7.07
CA LYS A 124 -9.44 -4.59 6.82
C LYS A 124 -8.86 -3.56 5.85
N VAL A 125 -7.56 -3.61 5.53
CA VAL A 125 -6.98 -2.82 4.43
C VAL A 125 -7.62 -3.19 3.10
N GLU A 126 -7.97 -4.47 2.93
CA GLU A 126 -8.67 -4.95 1.75
C GLU A 126 -10.17 -4.67 1.88
N HIS A 127 -10.60 -3.61 1.27
CA HIS A 127 -12.02 -3.24 1.18
C HIS A 127 -12.29 -2.55 -0.16
N GLY A 128 -13.55 -2.36 -0.51
CA GLY A 128 -13.87 -1.66 -1.76
C GLY A 128 -15.35 -1.67 -2.09
N ARG A 129 -15.63 -1.36 -3.33
CA ARG A 129 -16.95 -1.27 -3.91
C ARG A 129 -17.17 -2.34 -4.95
N ILE A 130 -18.31 -3.01 -4.88
CA ILE A 130 -18.76 -3.95 -5.92
C ILE A 130 -20.18 -3.61 -6.36
N ASP A 131 -20.53 -3.97 -7.56
CA ASP A 131 -21.88 -3.86 -8.07
C ASP A 131 -22.29 -5.04 -8.96
N VAL A 132 -23.58 -5.25 -9.06
CA VAL A 132 -24.22 -6.15 -10.02
C VAL A 132 -25.23 -5.35 -10.79
N THR A 133 -25.04 -5.30 -12.12
CA THR A 133 -25.86 -4.51 -13.02
C THR A 133 -26.35 -5.33 -14.21
N GLU A 134 -27.02 -4.68 -15.18
CA GLU A 134 -27.36 -5.33 -16.44
C GLU A 134 -26.13 -5.59 -17.33
N GLN A 135 -24.99 -4.92 -17.04
CA GLN A 135 -23.72 -5.14 -17.76
C GLN A 135 -22.90 -6.29 -17.18
N GLY A 136 -23.16 -6.71 -15.96
CA GLY A 136 -22.43 -7.78 -15.28
C GLY A 136 -22.10 -7.47 -13.83
N PHE A 137 -21.08 -8.14 -13.33
CA PHE A 137 -20.48 -7.91 -12.01
C PHE A 137 -19.22 -7.08 -12.17
N HIS A 138 -19.07 -6.05 -11.32
CA HIS A 138 -17.88 -5.21 -11.27
C HIS A 138 -17.37 -5.11 -9.83
N GLY A 139 -16.08 -4.92 -9.69
CA GLY A 139 -15.43 -4.71 -8.39
C GLY A 139 -14.23 -3.77 -8.51
N MET A 140 -14.03 -2.96 -7.48
CA MET A 140 -12.83 -2.20 -7.21
C MET A 140 -12.45 -2.42 -5.77
N ILE A 141 -11.29 -3.02 -5.52
CA ILE A 141 -10.82 -3.39 -4.18
C ILE A 141 -9.48 -2.73 -3.91
N PHE A 142 -9.42 -1.93 -2.87
CA PHE A 142 -8.19 -1.36 -2.34
C PHE A 142 -7.41 -2.45 -1.58
N THR A 143 -6.10 -2.42 -1.70
CA THR A 143 -5.19 -3.35 -1.01
C THR A 143 -4.01 -2.58 -0.38
N ASP A 144 -3.10 -3.26 0.26
CA ASP A 144 -1.89 -2.64 0.79
C ASP A 144 -0.96 -2.23 -0.36
N GLY A 145 -0.95 -0.94 -0.70
CA GLY A 145 -0.11 -0.36 -1.76
C GLY A 145 -0.60 -0.53 -3.19
N ASP A 146 -1.81 -1.08 -3.45
CA ASP A 146 -2.37 -1.20 -4.80
C ASP A 146 -3.91 -1.22 -4.79
N THR A 147 -4.49 -1.25 -5.98
CA THR A 147 -5.93 -1.45 -6.20
C THR A 147 -6.13 -2.47 -7.31
N TYR A 148 -7.09 -3.38 -7.17
CA TYR A 148 -7.44 -4.28 -8.26
C TYR A 148 -8.90 -4.16 -8.66
N PHE A 149 -9.16 -4.53 -9.90
CA PHE A 149 -10.47 -4.46 -10.53
C PHE A 149 -10.95 -5.85 -10.95
N ILE A 150 -12.27 -6.05 -10.88
CA ILE A 150 -12.96 -7.20 -11.43
C ILE A 150 -13.95 -6.64 -12.45
N GLU A 151 -13.82 -7.08 -13.69
CA GLU A 151 -14.56 -6.53 -14.83
C GLU A 151 -15.15 -7.63 -15.71
N PRO A 152 -16.28 -7.40 -16.39
CA PRO A 152 -16.68 -8.24 -17.52
C PRO A 152 -15.57 -8.32 -18.57
N ALA A 153 -15.21 -9.53 -19.00
CA ALA A 153 -14.12 -9.76 -19.97
C ALA A 153 -14.38 -9.15 -21.36
N SER A 154 -15.62 -8.77 -21.66
CA SER A 154 -16.04 -7.93 -22.79
C SER A 154 -17.30 -7.17 -22.42
N LEU A 155 -17.55 -6.05 -23.05
CA LEU A 155 -18.71 -5.19 -22.76
C LEU A 155 -20.02 -5.99 -22.74
N ASN A 156 -20.78 -5.84 -21.66
CA ASN A 156 -22.03 -6.55 -21.37
C ASN A 156 -21.89 -8.09 -21.21
N ASN A 157 -20.71 -8.59 -20.88
CA ASN A 157 -20.49 -10.02 -20.66
C ASN A 157 -20.95 -10.44 -19.26
N GLN A 158 -21.95 -11.31 -19.20
CA GLN A 158 -22.52 -11.81 -17.93
C GLN A 158 -22.07 -13.25 -17.59
N LYS A 159 -20.97 -13.75 -18.17
CA LYS A 159 -20.50 -15.12 -17.98
C LYS A 159 -19.03 -15.22 -17.63
N THR A 160 -18.21 -14.29 -18.14
CA THR A 160 -16.76 -14.30 -17.94
C THR A 160 -16.29 -12.93 -17.45
N LEU A 161 -15.47 -12.93 -16.40
CA LEU A 161 -14.82 -11.76 -15.84
C LEU A 161 -13.30 -11.85 -16.04
N ILE A 162 -12.65 -10.72 -15.89
CA ILE A 162 -11.22 -10.59 -15.69
C ILE A 162 -10.98 -9.91 -14.33
N SER A 163 -9.90 -10.29 -13.64
CA SER A 163 -9.40 -9.59 -12.46
C SER A 163 -7.96 -9.18 -12.70
N TYR A 164 -7.63 -7.91 -12.45
CA TYR A 164 -6.30 -7.35 -12.72
C TYR A 164 -5.95 -6.24 -11.72
N TYR A 165 -4.65 -6.07 -11.45
CA TYR A 165 -4.17 -4.92 -10.69
C TYR A 165 -4.11 -3.68 -11.58
N LYS A 166 -4.39 -2.50 -11.00
CA LYS A 166 -4.33 -1.22 -11.74
C LYS A 166 -2.97 -1.01 -12.42
N ARG A 167 -1.88 -1.36 -11.75
CA ARG A 167 -0.52 -1.29 -12.30
C ARG A 167 -0.29 -2.15 -13.55
N ASP A 168 -1.10 -3.18 -13.78
CA ASP A 168 -0.99 -4.07 -14.94
C ASP A 168 -1.78 -3.55 -16.16
N ASN A 169 -2.57 -2.48 -16.02
CA ASN A 169 -3.20 -1.79 -17.13
C ASN A 169 -2.23 -0.73 -17.68
N LYS A 170 -1.76 -0.91 -18.90
CA LYS A 170 -0.79 -0.03 -19.58
C LYS A 170 -1.37 0.69 -20.80
N GLU A 171 -2.65 0.48 -21.11
CA GLU A 171 -3.27 1.14 -22.25
C GLU A 171 -3.27 2.66 -22.03
N LYS A 172 -2.60 3.41 -22.90
CA LYS A 172 -2.59 4.88 -22.85
C LYS A 172 -3.97 5.43 -23.21
N GLY A 173 -4.50 6.29 -22.36
CA GLY A 173 -5.74 7.00 -22.67
C GLY A 173 -5.51 8.21 -23.57
N ASP A 174 -6.47 8.49 -24.46
CA ASP A 174 -6.49 9.70 -25.32
C ASP A 174 -7.17 10.89 -24.62
N PHE A 175 -6.88 11.09 -23.32
CA PHE A 175 -7.57 12.09 -22.52
C PHE A 175 -6.86 13.46 -22.59
N SER A 176 -7.63 14.54 -22.70
CA SER A 176 -7.18 15.92 -22.48
C SER A 176 -8.18 16.61 -21.56
N CYS A 177 -7.68 17.17 -20.45
CA CYS A 177 -8.51 17.95 -19.55
C CYS A 177 -8.31 19.47 -19.81
N GLY A 178 -9.39 20.23 -19.74
CA GLY A 178 -9.40 21.67 -19.76
C GLY A 178 -10.11 22.23 -18.53
N THR A 179 -9.38 22.75 -17.54
CA THR A 179 -10.02 23.45 -16.43
C THR A 179 -10.42 24.85 -16.85
N GLN A 180 -11.68 25.24 -16.61
CA GLN A 180 -12.08 26.65 -16.62
C GLN A 180 -12.08 27.16 -15.18
N SER A 181 -11.05 27.90 -14.81
CA SER A 181 -11.06 28.66 -13.55
C SER A 181 -12.06 29.82 -13.70
N LEU A 182 -13.18 29.72 -13.02
CA LEU A 182 -14.04 30.86 -12.79
C LEU A 182 -13.41 31.70 -11.69
N GLY A 183 -12.35 32.49 -12.02
CA GLY A 183 -11.84 33.67 -11.28
C GLY A 183 -12.01 33.65 -9.74
N ILE A 184 -11.64 32.60 -9.05
CA ILE A 184 -11.52 32.62 -7.60
C ILE A 184 -10.10 33.09 -7.30
N ASN A 185 -9.98 34.20 -6.58
CA ASN A 185 -8.74 34.85 -6.21
C ASN A 185 -7.80 33.86 -5.51
N GLU A 186 -6.53 33.83 -5.91
CA GLU A 186 -5.43 33.09 -5.30
C GLU A 186 -5.18 33.41 -3.80
N GLU A 187 -5.81 34.45 -3.27
CA GLU A 187 -5.66 34.92 -1.89
C GLU A 187 -6.27 33.99 -0.80
N VAL A 188 -7.03 32.95 -1.16
CA VAL A 188 -7.66 32.03 -0.17
C VAL A 188 -6.69 30.96 0.35
N LEU A 189 -5.43 30.93 -0.11
CA LEU A 189 -4.45 29.90 0.26
C LEU A 189 -3.94 30.00 1.71
N GLU A 190 -4.09 31.14 2.39
CA GLU A 190 -3.56 31.30 3.76
C GLU A 190 -4.48 30.81 4.90
N GLU A 191 -5.77 30.58 4.65
CA GLU A 191 -6.72 30.08 5.67
C GLU A 191 -7.30 28.69 5.35
N ARG A 192 -6.48 27.75 4.89
CA ARG A 192 -6.95 26.36 4.73
C ARG A 192 -7.15 25.73 6.09
N THR A 193 -8.37 25.27 6.36
CA THR A 193 -8.71 24.60 7.62
C THR A 193 -7.79 23.39 7.84
N PRO A 194 -7.01 23.33 8.93
CA PRO A 194 -6.20 22.16 9.22
C PRO A 194 -7.08 20.91 9.31
N LEU A 195 -6.63 19.81 8.71
CA LEU A 195 -7.28 18.51 8.91
C LEU A 195 -7.08 18.06 10.36
N SER A 196 -8.18 17.90 11.07
CA SER A 196 -8.15 17.59 12.50
C SER A 196 -7.88 16.10 12.70
N CYS A 197 -6.76 15.79 13.36
CA CYS A 197 -6.48 14.43 13.84
C CYS A 197 -7.28 14.12 15.11
N ASN A 198 -7.58 12.84 15.35
CA ASN A 198 -8.31 12.35 16.52
C ASN A 198 -9.65 13.09 16.72
N SER A 199 -10.37 13.28 15.62
CA SER A 199 -11.66 13.98 15.61
C SER A 199 -12.74 13.11 14.96
N SER A 200 -14.00 13.32 15.38
CA SER A 200 -15.13 12.62 14.81
C SER A 200 -15.24 12.90 13.30
N MET A 201 -15.31 11.84 12.53
CA MET A 201 -15.48 11.90 11.07
C MET A 201 -16.97 11.79 10.72
N ASN A 202 -17.47 12.71 9.89
CA ASN A 202 -18.82 12.67 9.39
C ASN A 202 -18.79 12.35 7.90
N LEU A 203 -19.32 11.19 7.52
CA LEU A 203 -19.61 10.92 6.12
C LEU A 203 -20.72 11.88 5.67
N VAL A 204 -20.50 12.56 4.55
CA VAL A 204 -21.48 13.46 3.94
C VAL A 204 -21.87 12.94 2.56
N SER A 205 -23.14 13.08 2.21
CA SER A 205 -23.65 12.67 0.89
C SER A 205 -24.13 13.87 0.07
N TYR A 206 -23.98 13.74 -1.24
CA TYR A 206 -24.45 14.71 -2.25
C TYR A 206 -25.35 14.01 -3.25
N ARG A 207 -26.50 14.65 -3.55
CA ARG A 207 -27.41 14.21 -4.61
C ARG A 207 -26.76 14.50 -5.97
N THR A 208 -26.40 13.44 -6.67
CA THR A 208 -25.61 13.47 -7.89
C THR A 208 -26.50 13.22 -9.10
N ALA A 209 -26.50 14.13 -10.07
CA ALA A 209 -27.21 14.00 -11.34
C ALA A 209 -26.19 13.74 -12.46
N VAL A 210 -26.15 12.54 -13.02
CA VAL A 210 -25.21 12.19 -14.10
C VAL A 210 -25.98 11.96 -15.40
N ALA A 211 -25.88 12.91 -16.32
CA ALA A 211 -26.43 12.77 -17.66
C ALA A 211 -25.48 12.01 -18.59
N CYS A 212 -25.98 11.45 -19.67
CA CYS A 212 -25.14 10.93 -20.74
C CYS A 212 -25.58 11.45 -22.11
N THR A 213 -24.61 11.62 -23.04
CA THR A 213 -24.90 11.88 -24.45
C THR A 213 -25.53 10.65 -25.12
N PHE A 214 -26.16 10.82 -26.26
CA PHE A 214 -26.68 9.71 -27.05
C PHE A 214 -25.59 8.69 -27.42
N GLU A 215 -24.39 9.18 -27.79
CA GLU A 215 -23.26 8.34 -28.19
C GLU A 215 -22.76 7.48 -27.03
N TYR A 216 -22.69 8.01 -25.80
CA TYR A 216 -22.41 7.23 -24.59
C TYR A 216 -23.45 6.13 -24.36
N GLY A 217 -24.75 6.49 -24.47
CA GLY A 217 -25.85 5.53 -24.39
C GLY A 217 -25.75 4.44 -25.45
N ALA A 218 -25.40 4.81 -26.69
CA ALA A 218 -25.22 3.85 -27.80
C ALA A 218 -24.03 2.92 -27.58
N PHE A 219 -22.88 3.45 -27.09
CA PHE A 219 -21.71 2.65 -26.75
C PHE A 219 -22.06 1.54 -25.75
N HIS A 220 -22.84 1.87 -24.73
CA HIS A 220 -23.27 0.92 -23.70
C HIS A 220 -24.44 0.00 -24.09
N GLY A 221 -24.92 0.08 -25.32
CA GLY A 221 -25.94 -0.85 -25.86
C GLY A 221 -27.31 -0.23 -26.09
N GLY A 222 -27.45 1.09 -26.04
CA GLY A 222 -28.57 1.87 -26.54
C GLY A 222 -29.85 1.83 -25.71
N THR A 223 -29.85 1.27 -24.51
CA THR A 223 -31.02 1.24 -23.60
C THR A 223 -30.75 2.05 -22.34
N VAL A 224 -31.80 2.63 -21.73
CA VAL A 224 -31.69 3.36 -20.45
C VAL A 224 -31.10 2.48 -19.33
N ALA A 225 -31.51 1.21 -19.26
CA ALA A 225 -31.02 0.29 -18.22
C ALA A 225 -29.51 0.01 -18.34
N LEU A 226 -28.97 -0.15 -19.55
CA LEU A 226 -27.54 -0.37 -19.79
C LEU A 226 -26.72 0.90 -19.58
N ALA A 227 -27.21 2.07 -20.03
CA ALA A 227 -26.56 3.35 -19.75
C ALA A 227 -26.55 3.68 -18.25
N LEU A 228 -27.67 3.43 -17.55
CA LEU A 228 -27.74 3.59 -16.10
C LEU A 228 -26.80 2.63 -15.35
N SER A 229 -26.68 1.39 -15.82
CA SER A 229 -25.76 0.40 -15.28
C SER A 229 -24.31 0.90 -15.31
N ALA A 230 -23.84 1.41 -16.45
CA ALA A 230 -22.51 1.97 -16.59
C ALA A 230 -22.28 3.16 -15.64
N ILE A 231 -23.23 4.10 -15.60
CA ILE A 231 -23.15 5.28 -14.70
C ILE A 231 -23.13 4.85 -13.23
N VAL A 232 -23.93 3.85 -12.84
CA VAL A 232 -23.93 3.33 -11.46
C VAL A 232 -22.57 2.72 -11.12
N THR A 233 -21.97 1.93 -11.99
CA THR A 233 -20.61 1.39 -11.79
C THR A 233 -19.59 2.51 -11.61
N THR A 234 -19.60 3.52 -12.50
CA THR A 234 -18.72 4.69 -12.39
C THR A 234 -18.89 5.43 -11.07
N VAL A 235 -20.13 5.80 -10.72
CA VAL A 235 -20.41 6.56 -9.47
C VAL A 235 -20.09 5.73 -8.22
N ASN A 236 -20.29 4.41 -8.26
CA ASN A 236 -19.94 3.49 -7.19
C ASN A 236 -18.43 3.48 -6.93
N ARG A 237 -17.61 3.44 -7.97
CA ARG A 237 -16.14 3.48 -7.89
C ARG A 237 -15.62 4.83 -7.43
N VAL A 238 -16.12 5.91 -8.04
CA VAL A 238 -15.79 7.28 -7.62
C VAL A 238 -16.13 7.49 -6.15
N SER A 239 -17.34 7.09 -5.71
CA SER A 239 -17.72 7.11 -4.29
C SER A 239 -16.75 6.32 -3.41
N GLY A 240 -16.26 5.16 -3.86
CA GLY A 240 -15.30 4.38 -3.08
C GLY A 240 -14.02 5.15 -2.76
N VAL A 241 -13.46 5.88 -3.73
CA VAL A 241 -12.29 6.75 -3.51
C VAL A 241 -12.64 7.96 -2.64
N TYR A 242 -13.75 8.62 -2.93
CA TYR A 242 -14.19 9.83 -2.22
C TYR A 242 -14.57 9.55 -0.76
N GLU A 243 -15.17 8.40 -0.48
CA GLU A 243 -15.46 7.98 0.90
C GLU A 243 -14.18 7.70 1.67
N LYS A 244 -13.23 6.98 1.05
CA LYS A 244 -11.94 6.63 1.66
C LYS A 244 -11.10 7.88 1.98
N ASP A 245 -11.03 8.84 1.06
CA ASP A 245 -10.10 9.97 1.15
C ASP A 245 -10.74 11.26 1.70
N LEU A 246 -12.05 11.47 1.50
CA LEU A 246 -12.75 12.72 1.80
C LEU A 246 -13.95 12.57 2.73
N GLY A 247 -14.38 11.33 3.02
CA GLY A 247 -15.66 11.10 3.69
C GLY A 247 -16.86 11.63 2.91
N VAL A 248 -16.80 11.57 1.58
CA VAL A 248 -17.84 12.07 0.66
C VAL A 248 -18.46 10.92 -0.10
N ARG A 249 -19.79 10.83 -0.11
CA ARG A 249 -20.59 9.87 -0.89
C ARG A 249 -21.39 10.57 -1.97
N LEU A 250 -21.36 10.05 -3.18
CA LEU A 250 -22.17 10.50 -4.30
C LEU A 250 -23.35 9.55 -4.46
N ILE A 251 -24.58 10.08 -4.37
CA ILE A 251 -25.80 9.28 -4.51
C ILE A 251 -26.56 9.78 -5.74
N LEU A 252 -26.75 8.93 -6.74
CA LEU A 252 -27.55 9.25 -7.92
C LEU A 252 -28.99 9.58 -7.51
N ILE A 253 -29.49 10.69 -8.02
CA ILE A 253 -30.89 11.10 -7.82
C ILE A 253 -31.87 10.03 -8.33
N GLY A 254 -32.99 9.89 -7.66
CA GLY A 254 -33.96 8.82 -7.95
C GLY A 254 -34.68 8.90 -9.30
N ASN A 255 -34.47 9.97 -10.05
CA ASN A 255 -34.97 10.18 -11.41
C ASN A 255 -33.84 10.41 -12.42
N ASN A 256 -32.65 9.87 -12.16
CA ASN A 256 -31.49 10.01 -13.04
C ASN A 256 -31.76 9.42 -14.44
N SER A 257 -32.62 8.41 -14.54
CA SER A 257 -33.03 7.80 -15.80
C SER A 257 -33.65 8.78 -16.81
N LEU A 258 -34.16 9.95 -16.37
CA LEU A 258 -34.75 10.99 -17.25
C LEU A 258 -33.71 11.79 -18.06
N ILE A 259 -32.43 11.75 -17.65
CA ILE A 259 -31.35 12.48 -18.30
C ILE A 259 -30.37 11.57 -19.04
N LEU A 260 -30.81 10.34 -19.33
CA LEU A 260 -30.06 9.35 -20.13
C LEU A 260 -30.60 9.31 -21.55
N TYR A 261 -29.84 9.83 -22.48
CA TYR A 261 -30.26 9.99 -23.87
C TYR A 261 -29.84 8.76 -24.71
N THR A 262 -30.78 7.87 -25.00
CA THR A 262 -30.54 6.57 -25.66
C THR A 262 -31.55 6.31 -26.78
N ALA A 263 -31.21 5.41 -27.71
CA ALA A 263 -32.15 4.93 -28.71
C ALA A 263 -33.41 4.29 -28.08
N GLY A 264 -33.27 3.63 -26.92
CA GLY A 264 -34.36 2.95 -26.23
C GLY A 264 -35.45 3.89 -25.67
N ASN A 265 -35.15 5.18 -25.53
CA ASN A 265 -36.15 6.21 -25.16
C ASN A 265 -36.36 7.26 -26.25
N GLY A 266 -35.97 6.95 -27.49
CA GLY A 266 -36.33 7.71 -28.68
C GLY A 266 -35.39 8.85 -29.06
N TYR A 267 -34.20 8.91 -28.45
CA TYR A 267 -33.21 9.90 -28.81
C TYR A 267 -32.27 9.43 -29.92
N THR A 268 -31.64 10.39 -30.57
CA THR A 268 -30.60 10.23 -31.58
C THR A 268 -29.52 11.27 -31.34
N SER A 269 -28.36 11.16 -31.97
CA SER A 269 -27.27 12.13 -31.93
C SER A 269 -27.64 13.53 -32.43
N SER A 270 -28.80 13.71 -33.03
CA SER A 270 -29.28 15.01 -33.56
C SER A 270 -30.33 15.68 -32.67
N ASN A 271 -30.92 14.98 -31.72
CA ASN A 271 -31.98 15.51 -30.87
C ASN A 271 -31.71 15.37 -29.36
N ASP A 272 -30.56 14.82 -28.94
CA ASP A 272 -30.09 14.94 -27.55
C ASP A 272 -29.61 16.37 -27.27
N PRO A 273 -29.57 16.83 -26.02
CA PRO A 273 -29.23 18.22 -25.68
C PRO A 273 -27.73 18.53 -25.73
N TYR A 274 -26.89 17.61 -26.20
CA TYR A 274 -25.42 17.73 -26.06
C TYR A 274 -24.70 17.72 -27.40
N THR A 275 -23.57 18.42 -27.44
CA THR A 275 -22.57 18.37 -28.51
C THR A 275 -21.44 17.43 -28.10
N ASN A 276 -21.59 16.14 -28.31
CA ASN A 276 -20.72 15.06 -27.80
C ASN A 276 -19.20 15.30 -27.95
N GLY A 277 -18.74 15.93 -29.03
CA GLY A 277 -17.32 16.23 -29.28
C GLY A 277 -16.82 17.55 -28.71
N ASN A 278 -17.61 18.29 -27.92
CA ASN A 278 -17.24 19.63 -27.44
C ASN A 278 -17.50 19.77 -25.93
N GLY A 279 -16.49 19.44 -25.12
CA GLY A 279 -16.56 19.50 -23.66
C GLY A 279 -16.94 20.87 -23.12
N SER A 280 -16.34 21.95 -23.66
CA SER A 280 -16.64 23.31 -23.22
C SER A 280 -18.09 23.72 -23.48
N ALA A 281 -18.69 23.31 -24.61
CA ALA A 281 -20.10 23.56 -24.89
C ALA A 281 -20.99 22.73 -23.95
N MET A 282 -20.63 21.50 -23.67
CA MET A 282 -21.38 20.60 -22.78
C MET A 282 -21.47 21.12 -21.33
N LEU A 283 -20.55 21.91 -20.82
CA LEU A 283 -20.68 22.55 -19.49
C LEU A 283 -21.97 23.38 -19.36
N SER A 284 -22.24 24.24 -20.34
CA SER A 284 -23.46 25.09 -20.35
C SER A 284 -24.70 24.28 -20.73
N GLN A 285 -24.58 23.34 -21.65
CA GLN A 285 -25.67 22.45 -22.05
C GLN A 285 -26.11 21.58 -20.90
N ASN A 286 -25.17 21.01 -20.12
CA ASN A 286 -25.52 20.20 -18.95
C ASN A 286 -26.23 21.02 -17.86
N LYS A 287 -25.74 22.23 -17.58
CA LYS A 287 -26.42 23.13 -16.64
C LYS A 287 -27.86 23.46 -17.10
N THR A 288 -28.04 23.76 -18.36
CA THR A 288 -29.35 24.07 -18.94
C THR A 288 -30.28 22.85 -18.88
N ASN A 289 -29.80 21.69 -19.30
CA ASN A 289 -30.55 20.46 -19.33
C ASN A 289 -30.98 20.00 -17.93
N LEU A 290 -30.03 19.91 -16.99
CA LEU A 290 -30.35 19.47 -15.64
C LEU A 290 -31.31 20.42 -14.93
N ASN A 291 -31.16 21.72 -15.12
CA ASN A 291 -32.08 22.71 -14.54
C ASN A 291 -33.48 22.59 -15.14
N ALA A 292 -33.63 22.23 -16.40
CA ALA A 292 -34.92 22.05 -17.07
C ALA A 292 -35.61 20.73 -16.69
N VAL A 293 -34.86 19.62 -16.68
CA VAL A 293 -35.41 18.25 -16.51
C VAL A 293 -35.50 17.84 -15.04
N ILE A 294 -34.44 18.10 -14.27
CA ILE A 294 -34.31 17.70 -12.86
C ILE A 294 -34.74 18.79 -11.90
N LEU A 295 -34.63 20.02 -12.29
CA LEU A 295 -34.79 21.26 -11.51
C LEU A 295 -33.62 21.47 -10.52
N THR A 296 -33.19 22.71 -10.42
CA THR A 296 -32.00 23.11 -9.62
C THR A 296 -32.05 22.70 -8.15
N ALA A 297 -33.24 22.57 -7.54
CA ALA A 297 -33.39 22.19 -6.13
C ALA A 297 -33.17 20.69 -5.87
N ASN A 298 -33.12 19.83 -6.88
CA ASN A 298 -33.18 18.38 -6.73
C ASN A 298 -31.83 17.68 -6.88
N TYR A 299 -30.73 18.41 -7.09
CA TYR A 299 -29.38 17.86 -7.14
C TYR A 299 -28.37 18.84 -6.53
N ASP A 300 -27.21 18.36 -6.16
CA ASP A 300 -26.13 19.10 -5.49
C ASP A 300 -24.86 19.18 -6.33
N ILE A 301 -24.63 18.17 -7.15
CA ILE A 301 -23.61 18.09 -8.19
C ILE A 301 -24.20 17.48 -9.46
N GLY A 302 -23.91 18.06 -10.62
CA GLY A 302 -24.31 17.57 -11.92
C GLY A 302 -23.10 17.33 -12.82
N HIS A 303 -23.13 16.21 -13.54
CA HIS A 303 -22.07 15.79 -14.45
C HIS A 303 -22.66 15.26 -15.75
N VAL A 304 -21.93 15.32 -16.86
CA VAL A 304 -22.33 14.62 -18.10
C VAL A 304 -21.18 13.77 -18.61
N VAL A 305 -21.51 12.53 -18.96
CA VAL A 305 -20.57 11.58 -19.55
C VAL A 305 -20.83 11.42 -21.05
N SER A 306 -19.73 11.31 -21.83
CA SER A 306 -19.77 11.34 -23.30
C SER A 306 -18.72 10.42 -23.92
N THR A 307 -18.77 10.21 -25.23
CA THR A 307 -17.73 9.47 -25.99
C THR A 307 -16.68 10.40 -26.62
N GLY A 308 -16.77 11.70 -26.40
CA GLY A 308 -15.83 12.68 -26.94
C GLY A 308 -15.81 13.97 -26.15
N GLY A 309 -14.91 14.90 -26.52
CA GLY A 309 -14.82 16.22 -25.89
C GLY A 309 -13.84 16.30 -24.71
N GLY A 310 -13.20 15.20 -24.30
CA GLY A 310 -12.27 15.19 -23.16
C GLY A 310 -12.92 15.53 -21.83
N GLY A 311 -12.10 15.86 -20.81
CA GLY A 311 -12.58 16.30 -19.51
C GLY A 311 -12.60 17.84 -19.40
N VAL A 312 -13.60 18.38 -18.75
CA VAL A 312 -13.65 19.79 -18.37
C VAL A 312 -14.63 20.03 -17.22
N ALA A 313 -14.22 20.74 -16.21
CA ALA A 313 -15.09 21.09 -15.11
C ALA A 313 -14.88 22.53 -14.61
N SER A 314 -15.94 23.10 -14.02
CA SER A 314 -15.85 24.35 -13.26
C SER A 314 -15.34 24.06 -11.86
N LEU A 315 -14.26 24.72 -11.48
CA LEU A 315 -13.61 24.55 -10.18
C LEU A 315 -14.54 24.99 -9.03
N SER A 316 -14.59 24.22 -7.94
CA SER A 316 -15.36 24.53 -6.72
C SER A 316 -16.85 24.82 -6.97
N CYS A 317 -17.47 24.11 -7.91
CA CYS A 317 -18.83 24.42 -8.34
C CYS A 317 -19.94 23.66 -7.59
N VAL A 318 -19.62 22.59 -6.85
CA VAL A 318 -20.62 21.82 -6.08
C VAL A 318 -21.40 22.75 -5.15
N CYS A 319 -22.71 22.54 -5.06
CA CYS A 319 -23.67 23.38 -4.31
C CYS A 319 -23.83 24.82 -4.80
N THR A 320 -23.16 25.26 -5.84
CA THR A 320 -23.28 26.62 -6.41
C THR A 320 -24.30 26.66 -7.53
N THR A 321 -24.50 27.83 -8.12
CA THR A 321 -25.32 27.98 -9.34
C THR A 321 -24.71 27.28 -10.57
N ASN A 322 -23.43 26.93 -10.53
CA ASN A 322 -22.70 26.24 -11.60
C ASN A 322 -22.49 24.73 -11.34
N LYS A 323 -23.15 24.17 -10.33
CA LYS A 323 -22.95 22.79 -9.84
C LYS A 323 -23.15 21.69 -10.88
N ALA A 324 -23.73 21.99 -12.05
CA ALA A 324 -23.90 21.05 -13.16
C ALA A 324 -22.81 21.20 -14.25
N GLN A 325 -21.77 22.00 -14.01
CA GLN A 325 -20.70 22.22 -14.97
C GLN A 325 -19.53 21.23 -14.74
N GLY A 326 -19.75 19.98 -15.08
CA GLY A 326 -18.77 18.91 -15.14
C GLY A 326 -19.03 18.00 -16.34
N VAL A 327 -17.99 17.66 -17.07
CA VAL A 327 -18.02 16.85 -18.30
C VAL A 327 -16.86 15.89 -18.26
N THR A 328 -17.11 14.61 -18.59
CA THR A 328 -16.06 13.63 -18.89
C THR A 328 -16.39 12.86 -20.17
N GLY A 329 -15.50 12.93 -21.16
CA GLY A 329 -15.61 12.24 -22.43
C GLY A 329 -14.39 11.40 -22.74
N SER A 330 -14.62 10.17 -23.25
CA SER A 330 -13.58 9.26 -23.72
C SER A 330 -14.12 8.41 -24.86
N GLY A 331 -13.30 8.14 -25.89
CA GLY A 331 -13.67 7.21 -26.95
C GLY A 331 -14.00 5.81 -26.46
N THR A 332 -13.50 5.45 -25.28
CA THR A 332 -13.76 4.17 -24.61
C THR A 332 -14.17 4.43 -23.15
N PRO A 333 -15.43 4.86 -22.90
CA PRO A 333 -15.86 5.29 -21.56
C PRO A 333 -16.20 4.09 -20.66
N ILE A 334 -15.20 3.28 -20.31
CA ILE A 334 -15.34 2.05 -19.51
C ILE A 334 -14.08 1.76 -18.71
N GLY A 335 -14.25 1.11 -17.56
CA GLY A 335 -13.16 0.59 -16.72
C GLY A 335 -12.48 1.64 -15.86
N ASP A 336 -11.38 1.21 -15.23
CA ASP A 336 -10.68 2.02 -14.22
C ASP A 336 -10.13 3.34 -14.78
N VAL A 337 -9.68 3.36 -16.02
CA VAL A 337 -9.16 4.58 -16.68
C VAL A 337 -10.26 5.64 -16.79
N PHE A 338 -11.44 5.25 -17.28
CA PHE A 338 -12.56 6.19 -17.38
C PHE A 338 -13.07 6.63 -16.01
N ASP A 339 -13.28 5.68 -15.10
CA ASP A 339 -13.92 5.95 -13.83
C ASP A 339 -13.02 6.73 -12.86
N ILE A 340 -11.73 6.37 -12.80
CA ILE A 340 -10.78 6.91 -11.80
C ILE A 340 -9.90 8.01 -12.38
N ASP A 341 -9.25 7.76 -13.55
CA ASP A 341 -8.32 8.76 -14.08
C ASP A 341 -9.07 9.97 -14.66
N TYR A 342 -10.34 9.79 -15.12
CA TYR A 342 -11.10 10.85 -15.76
C TYR A 342 -12.31 11.34 -14.95
N VAL A 343 -13.31 10.48 -14.61
CA VAL A 343 -14.52 10.97 -13.92
C VAL A 343 -14.20 11.41 -12.49
N ALA A 344 -13.39 10.65 -11.74
CA ALA A 344 -12.99 11.07 -10.40
C ALA A 344 -12.14 12.35 -10.42
N HIS A 345 -11.31 12.55 -11.46
CA HIS A 345 -10.53 13.76 -11.69
C HIS A 345 -11.43 14.98 -11.93
N GLU A 346 -12.36 14.90 -12.89
CA GLU A 346 -13.23 16.04 -13.25
C GLU A 346 -14.21 16.39 -12.11
N MET A 347 -14.75 15.40 -11.42
CA MET A 347 -15.53 15.65 -10.21
C MET A 347 -14.65 16.24 -9.10
N GLY A 348 -13.36 15.88 -9.02
CA GLY A 348 -12.41 16.49 -8.11
C GLY A 348 -12.27 18.00 -8.32
N HIS A 349 -12.24 18.46 -9.58
CA HIS A 349 -12.32 19.89 -9.90
C HIS A 349 -13.63 20.51 -9.43
N GLN A 350 -14.76 19.84 -9.63
CA GLN A 350 -16.04 20.33 -9.12
C GLN A 350 -16.04 20.50 -7.59
N PHE A 351 -15.30 19.67 -6.84
CA PHE A 351 -15.06 19.81 -5.41
C PHE A 351 -13.91 20.76 -5.05
N GLY A 352 -13.18 21.33 -5.99
CA GLY A 352 -12.17 22.36 -5.77
C GLY A 352 -10.72 21.91 -5.87
N GLY A 353 -10.44 20.65 -6.19
CA GLY A 353 -9.09 20.13 -6.42
C GLY A 353 -8.46 20.72 -7.67
N ASN A 354 -7.28 21.33 -7.55
CA ASN A 354 -6.48 21.79 -8.68
C ASN A 354 -5.51 20.70 -9.15
N HIS A 355 -4.92 20.91 -10.35
CA HIS A 355 -3.88 20.01 -10.86
C HIS A 355 -2.63 20.03 -9.97
N THR A 356 -2.01 18.87 -9.81
CA THR A 356 -0.89 18.64 -8.86
C THR A 356 0.46 18.40 -9.53
N PHE A 357 0.50 18.24 -10.85
CA PHE A 357 1.70 17.94 -11.63
C PHE A 357 2.60 19.17 -11.85
N ASN A 358 3.92 18.94 -11.91
CA ASN A 358 4.95 19.97 -12.19
C ASN A 358 5.52 19.88 -13.62
N GLY A 359 5.11 18.90 -14.41
CA GLY A 359 5.51 18.74 -15.82
C GLY A 359 5.09 19.89 -16.71
N SER A 360 5.68 19.97 -17.92
CA SER A 360 5.46 21.04 -18.89
C SER A 360 5.33 20.54 -20.34
N THR A 361 5.35 19.22 -20.55
CA THR A 361 5.26 18.60 -21.88
C THR A 361 3.91 17.90 -22.08
N GLY A 362 3.59 17.56 -23.33
CA GLY A 362 2.32 16.90 -23.65
C GLY A 362 1.11 17.69 -23.15
N SER A 363 0.15 17.03 -22.54
CA SER A 363 -1.03 17.66 -21.94
C SER A 363 -0.72 18.49 -20.68
N CYS A 364 0.46 18.33 -20.06
CA CYS A 364 0.94 19.19 -18.97
C CYS A 364 1.32 20.60 -19.43
N SER A 365 1.40 20.86 -20.74
CA SER A 365 1.66 22.17 -21.35
C SER A 365 0.40 23.03 -21.45
N GLY A 366 0.53 24.25 -22.00
CA GLY A 366 -0.61 25.07 -22.41
C GLY A 366 -1.41 25.74 -21.29
N GLY A 367 -0.88 25.84 -20.05
CA GLY A 367 -1.53 26.52 -18.93
C GLY A 367 -2.34 25.60 -18.01
N ASN A 368 -2.30 24.29 -18.23
CA ASN A 368 -3.00 23.31 -17.39
C ASN A 368 -2.36 23.13 -16.02
N ARG A 369 -1.07 23.45 -15.86
CA ARG A 369 -0.36 23.40 -14.57
C ARG A 369 -0.84 24.51 -13.64
N ASN A 370 -1.18 24.17 -12.40
CA ASN A 370 -1.38 25.15 -11.34
C ASN A 370 -0.09 25.28 -10.49
N GLY A 371 0.54 26.46 -10.51
CA GLY A 371 1.83 26.69 -9.83
C GLY A 371 1.78 26.58 -8.32
N SER A 372 0.61 26.81 -7.70
CA SER A 372 0.41 26.77 -6.25
C SER A 372 0.12 25.37 -5.69
N THR A 373 -0.10 24.38 -6.56
CA THR A 373 -0.44 23.01 -6.19
C THR A 373 0.43 21.95 -6.87
N ALA A 374 1.43 22.36 -7.66
CA ALA A 374 2.28 21.50 -8.49
C ALA A 374 3.36 20.80 -7.67
N TYR A 375 2.95 19.96 -6.72
CA TYR A 375 3.84 19.22 -5.81
C TYR A 375 4.33 17.88 -6.37
N GLU A 376 3.68 17.34 -7.40
CA GLU A 376 4.07 16.08 -8.00
C GLU A 376 5.06 16.31 -9.15
N PRO A 377 6.22 15.62 -9.20
CA PRO A 377 7.17 15.75 -10.29
C PRO A 377 6.61 15.20 -11.61
N GLY A 378 7.06 15.72 -12.75
CA GLY A 378 6.61 15.30 -14.07
C GLY A 378 5.10 15.37 -14.24
N SER A 379 4.51 14.30 -14.78
CA SER A 379 3.05 14.14 -14.93
C SER A 379 2.30 13.99 -13.60
N GLY A 380 3.02 13.72 -12.50
CA GLY A 380 2.42 13.18 -11.28
C GLY A 380 1.86 11.78 -11.47
N SER A 381 1.24 11.25 -10.41
CA SER A 381 0.73 9.87 -10.36
C SER A 381 -0.64 9.72 -9.68
N THR A 382 -1.22 10.79 -9.15
CA THR A 382 -2.49 10.76 -8.41
C THR A 382 -3.67 11.24 -9.25
N ILE A 383 -4.88 11.18 -8.70
CA ILE A 383 -6.11 11.49 -9.45
C ILE A 383 -6.10 12.90 -10.05
N GLN A 384 -5.66 13.94 -9.29
CA GLN A 384 -5.61 15.32 -9.81
C GLN A 384 -4.33 15.63 -10.61
N ALA A 385 -3.50 14.62 -10.89
CA ALA A 385 -2.37 14.70 -11.79
C ALA A 385 -2.74 14.28 -13.22
N TYR A 386 -1.75 14.18 -14.11
CA TYR A 386 -1.88 13.86 -15.53
C TYR A 386 -1.06 12.63 -15.92
N ALA A 387 -1.15 11.56 -15.11
CA ALA A 387 -0.39 10.34 -15.36
C ALA A 387 -0.64 9.80 -16.78
N GLY A 388 0.45 9.54 -17.52
CA GLY A 388 0.43 8.92 -18.85
C GLY A 388 0.17 9.86 -20.03
N ILE A 389 -0.10 11.16 -19.79
CA ILE A 389 -0.44 12.11 -20.87
C ILE A 389 0.50 13.32 -20.99
N CYS A 390 1.66 13.29 -20.33
CA CYS A 390 2.65 14.38 -20.35
C CYS A 390 3.99 13.96 -20.98
N SER A 391 3.99 13.00 -21.89
CA SER A 391 5.22 12.48 -22.52
C SER A 391 6.15 13.59 -22.99
N PRO A 392 7.48 13.48 -22.75
CA PRO A 392 8.22 12.39 -22.12
C PRO A 392 8.34 12.47 -20.58
N GLN A 393 7.59 13.35 -19.92
CA GLN A 393 7.64 13.59 -18.48
C GLN A 393 6.63 12.72 -17.70
N ASP A 394 6.20 11.59 -18.27
CA ASP A 394 5.27 10.67 -17.61
C ASP A 394 5.95 9.88 -16.48
N ILE A 395 5.34 9.88 -15.30
CA ILE A 395 5.75 9.09 -14.14
C ILE A 395 5.26 7.64 -14.27
N GLN A 396 4.03 7.47 -14.75
CA GLN A 396 3.37 6.18 -14.94
C GLN A 396 2.19 6.33 -15.91
N PRO A 397 1.64 5.22 -16.47
CA PRO A 397 0.58 5.27 -17.48
C PRO A 397 -0.76 5.79 -16.97
N HIS A 398 -1.13 5.49 -15.72
CA HIS A 398 -2.44 5.74 -15.11
C HIS A 398 -2.32 6.31 -13.71
N SER A 399 -3.37 7.02 -13.27
CA SER A 399 -3.43 7.58 -11.92
C SER A 399 -3.64 6.50 -10.87
N ASP A 400 -2.98 6.61 -9.74
CA ASP A 400 -3.29 5.82 -8.55
C ASP A 400 -4.62 6.27 -7.93
N ALA A 401 -5.39 5.33 -7.36
CA ALA A 401 -6.76 5.58 -6.88
C ALA A 401 -6.79 6.29 -5.50
N TYR A 402 -6.13 7.46 -5.40
CA TYR A 402 -6.17 8.32 -4.20
C TYR A 402 -5.84 9.79 -4.56
N PHE A 403 -6.13 10.69 -3.61
CA PHE A 403 -5.82 12.11 -3.72
C PHE A 403 -4.57 12.47 -2.90
N THR A 404 -3.72 13.36 -3.45
CA THR A 404 -2.60 13.94 -2.70
C THR A 404 -3.10 14.79 -1.54
N ASN A 405 -2.19 15.06 -0.60
CA ASN A 405 -2.45 15.97 0.51
C ASN A 405 -3.01 17.35 0.07
N ILE A 406 -2.49 17.93 -1.00
CA ILE A 406 -2.97 19.24 -1.45
C ILE A 406 -4.39 19.15 -2.00
N SER A 407 -4.72 18.14 -2.80
CA SER A 407 -6.07 17.89 -3.29
C SER A 407 -7.05 17.65 -2.15
N LEU A 408 -6.67 16.83 -1.16
CA LEU A 408 -7.46 16.62 0.05
C LEU A 408 -7.75 17.93 0.79
N LEU A 409 -6.74 18.78 0.93
CA LEU A 409 -6.90 20.07 1.62
C LEU A 409 -7.86 21.02 0.87
N GLU A 410 -7.73 21.14 -0.45
CA GLU A 410 -8.59 22.00 -1.28
C GLU A 410 -10.04 21.49 -1.28
N MET A 411 -10.22 20.20 -1.56
CA MET A 411 -11.55 19.59 -1.65
C MET A 411 -12.27 19.57 -0.29
N LEU A 412 -11.59 19.21 0.80
CA LEU A 412 -12.17 19.27 2.14
C LEU A 412 -12.47 20.69 2.61
N THR A 413 -11.69 21.67 2.19
CA THR A 413 -12.02 23.08 2.43
C THR A 413 -13.36 23.43 1.77
N HIS A 414 -13.58 23.05 0.51
CA HIS A 414 -14.87 23.23 -0.17
C HIS A 414 -16.01 22.47 0.51
N VAL A 415 -15.82 21.20 0.83
CA VAL A 415 -16.80 20.34 1.53
C VAL A 415 -17.20 20.95 2.89
N ASN A 416 -16.26 21.53 3.64
CA ASN A 416 -16.51 22.05 4.99
C ASN A 416 -17.06 23.48 4.99
N THR A 417 -16.77 24.28 3.96
CA THR A 417 -17.29 25.65 3.85
C THR A 417 -18.65 25.69 3.15
N THR A 418 -18.94 24.75 2.25
CA THR A 418 -20.16 24.72 1.44
C THR A 418 -21.14 23.67 1.97
N THR A 419 -21.71 23.92 3.16
CA THR A 419 -22.50 22.94 3.90
C THR A 419 -23.99 22.91 3.55
N SER A 420 -24.49 23.89 2.77
CA SER A 420 -25.93 24.13 2.59
C SER A 420 -26.68 23.07 1.81
N CYS A 421 -26.00 22.23 1.03
CA CYS A 421 -26.63 21.25 0.15
C CYS A 421 -26.29 19.79 0.52
N ARG A 422 -25.26 19.56 1.32
CA ARG A 422 -24.86 18.21 1.73
C ARG A 422 -25.76 17.64 2.81
N THR A 423 -25.90 16.31 2.84
CA THR A 423 -26.59 15.58 3.91
C THR A 423 -25.56 14.81 4.75
N ASN A 424 -25.62 14.95 6.07
CA ASN A 424 -24.80 14.13 6.96
C ASN A 424 -25.38 12.71 7.02
N VAL A 425 -24.55 11.72 6.77
CA VAL A 425 -24.89 10.30 6.95
C VAL A 425 -24.64 9.92 8.40
N SER A 426 -25.73 9.52 9.10
CA SER A 426 -25.64 9.15 10.52
C SER A 426 -25.09 7.74 10.72
N GLY A 427 -24.43 7.49 11.86
CA GLY A 427 -24.08 6.14 12.33
C GLY A 427 -22.78 5.58 11.75
N THR A 428 -21.91 6.40 11.17
CA THR A 428 -20.58 5.94 10.72
C THR A 428 -19.64 5.68 11.89
N ASN A 429 -19.79 6.42 12.99
CA ASN A 429 -19.05 6.27 14.25
C ASN A 429 -17.52 6.25 14.10
N ASN A 430 -16.98 6.81 13.00
CA ASN A 430 -15.56 6.85 12.74
C ASN A 430 -14.87 8.05 13.40
N THR A 431 -13.63 7.88 13.82
CA THR A 431 -12.75 8.92 14.37
C THR A 431 -11.45 8.89 13.60
N THR A 432 -11.01 10.04 13.08
CA THR A 432 -9.78 10.14 12.31
C THR A 432 -8.56 9.65 13.11
N PRO A 433 -7.55 9.04 12.47
CA PRO A 433 -6.37 8.54 13.16
C PRO A 433 -5.54 9.68 13.78
N GLN A 434 -4.58 9.33 14.63
CA GLN A 434 -3.62 10.24 15.20
C GLN A 434 -2.19 9.79 14.92
N ILE A 435 -1.41 10.61 14.22
CA ILE A 435 0.03 10.38 14.05
C ILE A 435 0.71 10.68 15.39
N THR A 436 1.38 9.68 15.96
CA THR A 436 2.02 9.73 17.28
C THR A 436 3.51 10.02 17.20
N SER A 437 4.17 9.61 16.12
CA SER A 437 5.56 9.98 15.85
C SER A 437 5.84 10.01 14.34
N TYR A 438 6.81 10.81 13.95
CA TYR A 438 7.27 10.90 12.56
C TYR A 438 8.68 11.47 12.48
N THR A 439 9.40 11.16 11.42
CA THR A 439 10.73 11.71 11.15
C THR A 439 10.66 13.22 10.95
N SER A 440 11.44 13.98 11.70
CA SER A 440 11.48 15.44 11.60
C SER A 440 12.86 16.01 11.92
N GLY A 441 13.19 17.18 11.31
CA GLY A 441 14.35 17.99 11.65
C GLY A 441 15.71 17.31 11.45
N LYS A 442 15.80 16.35 10.53
CA LYS A 442 17.04 15.66 10.21
C LYS A 442 17.84 16.40 9.14
N SER A 443 19.18 16.32 9.26
CA SER A 443 20.10 16.78 8.22
C SER A 443 20.81 15.57 7.62
N ILE A 444 20.82 15.47 6.28
CA ILE A 444 21.39 14.34 5.54
C ILE A 444 22.42 14.83 4.52
N PRO A 445 23.40 14.03 4.13
CA PRO A 445 24.33 14.39 3.04
C PRO A 445 23.62 14.32 1.68
N ALA A 446 24.01 15.18 0.74
CA ALA A 446 23.57 15.11 -0.65
C ALA A 446 23.96 13.76 -1.29
N ASN A 447 23.30 13.37 -2.38
CA ASN A 447 23.50 12.12 -3.11
C ASN A 447 23.47 10.84 -2.24
N THR A 448 22.74 10.86 -1.15
CA THR A 448 22.71 9.76 -0.20
C THR A 448 21.26 9.30 0.04
N PRO A 449 20.95 8.00 -0.12
CA PRO A 449 19.64 7.46 0.20
C PRO A 449 19.25 7.66 1.66
N PHE A 450 17.96 7.86 1.89
CA PHE A 450 17.41 8.04 3.24
C PHE A 450 16.03 7.38 3.36
N PHE A 451 15.51 7.32 4.57
CA PHE A 451 14.16 6.84 4.85
C PHE A 451 13.45 7.80 5.80
N MET A 452 12.13 7.74 5.78
CA MET A 452 11.29 8.45 6.73
C MET A 452 10.31 7.48 7.37
N ASP A 453 10.10 7.65 8.67
CA ASP A 453 9.22 6.82 9.50
C ASP A 453 8.07 7.62 10.04
N ALA A 454 6.89 6.99 10.14
CA ALA A 454 5.76 7.48 10.88
C ALA A 454 5.07 6.34 11.64
N THR A 455 4.47 6.68 12.77
CA THR A 455 3.54 5.80 13.50
C THR A 455 2.26 6.56 13.82
N ALA A 456 1.14 5.87 13.79
CA ALA A 456 -0.15 6.43 14.15
C ALA A 456 -0.98 5.40 14.93
N THR A 457 -1.98 5.89 15.64
CA THR A 457 -2.99 5.09 16.31
C THR A 457 -4.36 5.48 15.81
N ASP A 458 -5.27 4.53 15.80
CA ASP A 458 -6.67 4.74 15.46
C ASP A 458 -7.58 4.46 16.66
N PRO A 459 -8.49 5.39 17.01
CA PRO A 459 -9.38 5.20 18.16
C PRO A 459 -10.41 4.08 18.00
N ASN A 460 -10.78 3.76 16.75
CA ASN A 460 -11.72 2.69 16.43
C ASN A 460 -11.02 1.33 16.23
N GLY A 461 -9.68 1.32 16.18
CA GLY A 461 -8.86 0.14 15.93
C GLY A 461 -8.83 -0.27 14.46
N ASP A 462 -9.05 0.67 13.56
CA ASP A 462 -8.94 0.46 12.13
C ASP A 462 -7.47 0.37 11.69
N VAL A 463 -7.23 -0.28 10.55
CA VAL A 463 -5.87 -0.47 10.04
C VAL A 463 -5.42 0.76 9.28
N ILE A 464 -4.34 1.36 9.74
CA ILE A 464 -3.82 2.60 9.20
C ILE A 464 -2.90 2.31 8.00
N THR A 465 -3.04 3.11 6.96
CA THR A 465 -2.07 3.21 5.86
C THR A 465 -1.43 4.58 5.82
N TYR A 466 -0.18 4.64 5.36
CA TYR A 466 0.64 5.86 5.32
C TYR A 466 1.03 6.19 3.89
N CYS A 467 1.02 7.50 3.59
CA CYS A 467 1.58 8.04 2.35
C CYS A 467 2.53 9.19 2.69
N TRP A 468 3.77 9.10 2.22
CA TRP A 468 4.75 10.18 2.29
C TRP A 468 4.81 10.90 0.96
N GLU A 469 4.61 12.21 0.97
CA GLU A 469 4.56 13.09 -0.20
C GLU A 469 5.59 14.21 -0.06
N GLU A 470 6.39 14.47 -1.11
CA GLU A 470 7.18 15.69 -1.18
C GLU A 470 6.24 16.88 -1.34
N ASN A 471 6.54 17.98 -0.64
CA ASN A 471 5.72 19.18 -0.59
C ASN A 471 6.53 20.42 -0.98
N ASP A 472 7.35 20.29 -2.01
CA ASP A 472 8.14 21.36 -2.58
C ASP A 472 7.49 21.92 -3.84
N LEU A 473 7.45 23.26 -3.98
CA LEU A 473 6.99 23.95 -5.17
C LEU A 473 8.18 24.55 -5.93
N GLY A 474 8.22 24.30 -7.24
CA GLY A 474 9.29 24.82 -8.07
C GLY A 474 8.83 25.20 -9.48
N ALA A 475 9.75 25.68 -10.30
CA ALA A 475 9.48 25.98 -11.69
C ALA A 475 8.99 24.76 -12.47
N ALA A 476 8.06 24.97 -13.39
CA ALA A 476 7.57 23.92 -14.30
C ALA A 476 8.72 23.26 -15.08
N GLY A 477 8.59 21.99 -15.41
CA GLY A 477 9.49 21.28 -16.29
C GLY A 477 10.03 19.99 -15.70
N ASP A 478 11.13 19.54 -16.27
CA ASP A 478 11.75 18.25 -15.94
C ASP A 478 12.30 18.20 -14.51
N ILE A 479 12.45 16.99 -14.01
CA ILE A 479 13.05 16.71 -12.71
C ILE A 479 14.53 17.09 -12.75
N ASP A 480 15.01 17.75 -11.71
CA ASP A 480 16.39 18.26 -11.65
C ASP A 480 16.98 18.04 -10.26
N ALA A 481 17.94 17.12 -10.16
CA ALA A 481 18.71 16.83 -8.94
C ALA A 481 19.44 18.04 -8.36
N ALA A 482 19.78 19.03 -9.20
CA ALA A 482 20.47 20.25 -8.81
C ALA A 482 19.50 21.40 -8.47
N SER A 483 18.20 21.18 -8.59
CA SER A 483 17.20 22.17 -8.18
C SER A 483 17.12 22.28 -6.66
N THR A 484 16.96 23.50 -6.18
CA THR A 484 16.75 23.78 -4.76
C THR A 484 15.26 23.82 -4.37
N THR A 485 14.35 23.75 -5.34
CA THR A 485 12.91 23.97 -5.11
C THR A 485 12.00 23.00 -5.85
N LYS A 486 12.40 22.43 -6.99
CA LYS A 486 11.53 21.51 -7.74
C LYS A 486 11.24 20.24 -6.95
N PRO A 487 10.02 19.68 -7.06
CA PRO A 487 9.74 18.35 -6.56
C PRO A 487 10.56 17.29 -7.36
N ILE A 488 11.17 16.35 -6.66
CA ILE A 488 12.07 15.33 -7.22
C ILE A 488 11.67 13.90 -6.83
N PHE A 489 10.81 13.74 -5.83
CA PHE A 489 10.28 12.45 -5.39
C PHE A 489 8.78 12.35 -5.68
N ARG A 490 8.40 11.32 -6.41
CA ARG A 490 6.99 10.98 -6.67
C ARG A 490 6.30 10.51 -5.39
N THR A 491 4.99 10.45 -5.41
CA THR A 491 4.21 9.78 -4.38
C THR A 491 3.87 8.33 -4.81
N PHE A 492 3.52 7.47 -3.85
CA PHE A 492 3.10 6.08 -4.05
C PHE A 492 1.81 5.78 -3.31
N ASN A 493 1.08 4.76 -3.74
CA ASN A 493 -0.10 4.28 -3.04
C ASN A 493 0.16 4.12 -1.53
N PRO A 494 -0.81 4.49 -0.68
CA PRO A 494 -0.69 4.32 0.76
C PRO A 494 -0.45 2.86 1.15
N THR A 495 0.47 2.61 2.09
CA THR A 495 0.79 1.27 2.61
C THR A 495 0.68 1.21 4.12
N THR A 496 0.54 0.01 4.68
CA THR A 496 0.55 -0.21 6.14
C THR A 496 1.91 0.06 6.78
N SER A 497 2.99 0.11 5.99
CA SER A 497 4.30 0.53 6.46
C SER A 497 4.36 2.04 6.64
N GLY A 498 4.63 2.50 7.85
CA GLY A 498 4.94 3.92 8.08
C GLY A 498 6.31 4.35 7.55
N ARG A 499 7.17 3.41 7.12
CA ARG A 499 8.48 3.69 6.53
C ARG A 499 8.42 3.78 5.01
N ARG A 500 9.01 4.83 4.46
CA ARG A 500 9.32 4.98 3.05
C ARG A 500 10.81 5.24 2.86
N TYR A 501 11.41 4.57 1.87
CA TYR A 501 12.78 4.80 1.40
C TYR A 501 12.79 5.78 0.22
N PHE A 502 13.81 6.64 0.16
CA PHE A 502 14.04 7.64 -0.87
C PHE A 502 15.48 7.53 -1.41
N PRO A 503 15.67 7.12 -2.68
CA PRO A 503 14.69 6.54 -3.59
C PRO A 503 14.22 5.15 -3.12
N ARG A 504 13.33 4.51 -3.88
CA ARG A 504 12.90 3.13 -3.60
C ARG A 504 14.08 2.20 -3.40
N THR A 505 13.98 1.27 -2.46
CA THR A 505 15.05 0.29 -2.17
C THR A 505 15.54 -0.42 -3.44
N GLN A 506 14.63 -0.76 -4.36
CA GLN A 506 14.98 -1.41 -5.62
C GLN A 506 15.91 -0.55 -6.50
N ASP A 507 15.66 0.75 -6.56
CA ASP A 507 16.53 1.67 -7.32
C ASP A 507 17.94 1.73 -6.70
N VAL A 508 18.03 1.76 -5.37
CA VAL A 508 19.33 1.74 -4.67
C VAL A 508 20.09 0.43 -4.95
N LEU A 509 19.41 -0.71 -4.88
CA LEU A 509 20.00 -2.04 -5.07
C LEU A 509 20.46 -2.26 -6.51
N ASN A 510 19.74 -1.72 -7.48
CA ASN A 510 20.04 -1.86 -8.91
C ASN A 510 20.93 -0.75 -9.47
N ASN A 511 21.30 0.24 -8.65
CA ASN A 511 22.00 1.46 -9.09
C ASN A 511 21.23 2.15 -10.24
N SER A 512 19.91 2.11 -10.21
CA SER A 512 19.03 2.71 -11.21
C SER A 512 18.44 4.01 -10.70
N VAL A 513 18.03 4.86 -11.62
CA VAL A 513 17.30 6.09 -11.32
C VAL A 513 15.94 5.99 -12.00
N THR A 514 14.89 5.82 -11.21
CA THR A 514 13.53 5.92 -11.71
C THR A 514 13.12 7.38 -11.83
N TYR A 515 12.42 7.74 -12.90
CA TYR A 515 11.88 9.08 -13.06
C TYR A 515 10.91 9.40 -11.92
N GLY A 516 11.17 10.48 -11.17
CA GLY A 516 10.45 10.81 -9.95
C GLY A 516 11.01 10.16 -8.66
N GLU A 517 12.20 9.58 -8.71
CA GLU A 517 12.92 9.05 -7.53
C GLU A 517 14.39 9.49 -7.59
N VAL A 518 14.64 10.81 -7.57
CA VAL A 518 15.95 11.41 -7.83
C VAL A 518 16.53 12.00 -6.56
N LEU A 519 17.75 11.58 -6.18
CA LEU A 519 18.46 12.12 -5.03
C LEU A 519 18.92 13.57 -5.29
N PRO A 520 18.75 14.48 -4.30
CA PRO A 520 19.23 15.85 -4.41
C PRO A 520 20.76 15.88 -4.44
N SER A 521 21.34 16.58 -5.43
CA SER A 521 22.79 16.73 -5.58
C SER A 521 23.36 18.00 -4.95
N VAL A 522 22.48 18.91 -4.49
CA VAL A 522 22.83 20.20 -3.90
C VAL A 522 22.20 20.37 -2.53
N ALA A 523 22.72 21.32 -1.76
CA ALA A 523 22.09 21.70 -0.50
C ALA A 523 20.69 22.29 -0.74
N ARG A 524 19.73 21.74 -0.04
CA ARG A 524 18.33 22.23 -0.06
C ARG A 524 17.57 21.77 1.17
N THR A 525 16.43 22.36 1.43
CA THR A 525 15.44 21.79 2.33
C THR A 525 14.41 21.04 1.49
N LEU A 526 14.16 19.78 1.81
CA LEU A 526 13.07 18.98 1.28
C LEU A 526 11.91 19.07 2.28
N SER A 527 10.77 19.50 1.84
CA SER A 527 9.54 19.51 2.63
C SER A 527 8.75 18.23 2.35
N PHE A 528 8.21 17.62 3.39
CA PHE A 528 7.42 16.39 3.27
C PHE A 528 6.13 16.49 4.08
N ILE A 529 5.12 15.75 3.64
CA ILE A 529 3.91 15.50 4.40
C ILE A 529 3.71 14.00 4.51
N VAL A 530 3.40 13.52 5.71
CA VAL A 530 2.86 12.19 5.90
C VAL A 530 1.37 12.28 6.16
N THR A 531 0.60 11.51 5.39
CA THR A 531 -0.84 11.34 5.54
C THR A 531 -1.12 9.92 6.05
N ALA A 532 -1.79 9.81 7.18
CA ALA A 532 -2.31 8.56 7.74
C ALA A 532 -3.81 8.46 7.42
N ARG A 533 -4.26 7.30 6.91
CA ARG A 533 -5.66 6.97 6.58
C ARG A 533 -6.10 5.76 7.37
N ASP A 534 -7.28 5.80 7.97
CA ASP A 534 -7.84 4.67 8.74
C ASP A 534 -8.50 3.59 7.88
N ASN A 535 -8.76 3.87 6.60
CA ASN A 535 -9.39 2.96 5.64
C ASN A 535 -10.76 2.43 6.10
N HIS A 536 -11.50 3.21 6.89
CA HIS A 536 -12.84 2.82 7.32
C HIS A 536 -13.81 2.74 6.13
N ALA A 537 -14.44 1.58 5.91
CA ALA A 537 -15.17 1.26 4.68
C ALA A 537 -16.44 2.11 4.44
N THR A 538 -16.96 2.81 5.45
CA THR A 538 -18.16 3.67 5.36
C THR A 538 -17.84 5.14 5.64
N GLY A 539 -16.65 5.58 5.28
CA GLY A 539 -16.18 6.96 5.42
C GLY A 539 -14.86 7.03 6.15
N GLY A 540 -13.76 6.98 5.38
CA GLY A 540 -12.39 7.03 5.90
C GLY A 540 -12.05 8.39 6.49
N GLY A 541 -11.23 8.37 7.53
CA GLY A 541 -10.66 9.53 8.20
C GLY A 541 -9.18 9.68 7.87
N ILE A 542 -8.70 10.91 7.86
CA ILE A 542 -7.29 11.22 7.57
C ILE A 542 -6.68 12.13 8.64
N CYS A 543 -5.39 11.91 8.91
CA CYS A 543 -4.54 12.76 9.73
C CYS A 543 -3.24 13.03 9.01
N ARG A 544 -2.69 14.23 9.12
CA ARG A 544 -1.47 14.61 8.44
C ARG A 544 -0.49 15.33 9.33
N GLN A 545 0.81 15.23 9.00
CA GLN A 545 1.88 15.99 9.63
C GLN A 545 2.88 16.46 8.59
N THR A 546 3.30 17.72 8.73
CA THR A 546 4.33 18.32 7.87
C THR A 546 5.69 18.22 8.54
N THR A 547 6.73 17.96 7.76
CA THR A 547 8.11 17.90 8.24
C THR A 547 9.08 18.33 7.15
N SER A 548 10.37 18.42 7.50
CA SER A 548 11.42 18.74 6.54
C SER A 548 12.69 17.96 6.82
N ILE A 549 13.46 17.74 5.76
CA ILE A 549 14.81 17.18 5.77
C ILE A 549 15.74 18.23 5.17
N THR A 550 16.84 18.56 5.86
CA THR A 550 17.88 19.45 5.34
C THR A 550 18.95 18.63 4.64
N VAL A 551 19.12 18.85 3.35
CA VAL A 551 20.20 18.27 2.56
C VAL A 551 21.43 19.19 2.68
N VAL A 552 22.54 18.64 3.11
CA VAL A 552 23.82 19.35 3.27
C VAL A 552 24.69 19.05 2.07
N ALA A 553 25.28 20.08 1.47
CA ALA A 553 26.26 19.89 0.40
C ALA A 553 27.44 19.06 0.90
N ASN A 554 27.61 17.87 0.35
CA ASN A 554 28.62 16.88 0.74
C ASN A 554 28.87 15.97 -0.47
N THR A 555 30.01 15.27 -0.47
CA THR A 555 30.34 14.29 -1.52
C THR A 555 29.57 12.97 -1.43
N GLY A 556 28.66 12.84 -0.44
CA GLY A 556 27.83 11.67 -0.22
C GLY A 556 28.44 10.66 0.76
N PHE A 557 27.56 9.92 1.44
CA PHE A 557 27.91 8.81 2.31
C PHE A 557 27.79 7.52 1.49
N ALA A 558 28.84 6.70 1.40
CA ALA A 558 28.85 5.56 0.50
C ALA A 558 29.67 4.40 1.03
N VAL A 559 29.17 3.17 0.90
CA VAL A 559 29.93 1.94 1.11
C VAL A 559 31.01 1.83 0.04
N THR A 560 32.27 1.59 0.45
CA THR A 560 33.43 1.51 -0.45
C THR A 560 34.00 0.10 -0.58
N ALA A 561 33.83 -0.74 0.45
CA ALA A 561 34.14 -2.17 0.39
C ALA A 561 33.18 -2.99 1.33
N PRO A 562 32.69 -4.15 0.86
CA PRO A 562 32.83 -4.69 -0.50
C PRO A 562 31.97 -3.89 -1.49
N ASN A 563 32.53 -3.49 -2.63
CA ASN A 563 31.77 -2.77 -3.66
C ASN A 563 32.07 -3.30 -5.09
N THR A 564 32.57 -4.52 -5.15
CA THR A 564 32.80 -5.30 -6.38
C THR A 564 32.41 -6.75 -6.11
N ALA A 565 32.27 -7.54 -7.15
CA ALA A 565 31.92 -8.97 -7.06
C ALA A 565 33.11 -9.78 -6.50
N VAL A 566 33.37 -9.65 -5.19
CA VAL A 566 34.41 -10.41 -4.48
C VAL A 566 33.82 -11.64 -3.83
N THR A 567 34.68 -12.62 -3.54
CA THR A 567 34.31 -13.80 -2.75
C THR A 567 35.08 -13.81 -1.43
N TRP A 568 34.38 -13.87 -0.32
CA TRP A 568 34.93 -14.01 1.02
C TRP A 568 34.73 -15.41 1.55
N ALA A 569 35.75 -15.97 2.20
CA ALA A 569 35.62 -17.29 2.79
C ALA A 569 34.69 -17.28 4.03
N SER A 570 34.07 -18.41 4.33
CA SER A 570 33.32 -18.62 5.57
C SER A 570 33.89 -19.85 6.32
N PRO A 571 34.56 -19.68 7.51
CA PRO A 571 34.75 -18.43 8.24
C PRO A 571 35.93 -17.60 7.71
N SER A 572 35.89 -16.29 7.91
CA SER A 572 37.01 -15.35 7.64
C SER A 572 36.76 -14.01 8.31
N THR A 573 37.79 -13.12 8.26
CA THR A 573 37.63 -11.74 8.73
C THR A 573 37.93 -10.79 7.57
N HIS A 574 37.04 -9.82 7.36
CA HIS A 574 37.19 -8.81 6.30
C HIS A 574 36.72 -7.46 6.80
N ASP A 575 37.37 -6.41 6.27
CA ASP A 575 37.01 -5.03 6.59
C ASP A 575 35.86 -4.56 5.65
N ILE A 576 34.79 -4.07 6.25
CA ILE A 576 33.77 -3.29 5.59
C ILE A 576 34.16 -1.84 5.71
N THR A 577 34.22 -1.10 4.57
CA THR A 577 34.65 0.30 4.57
C THR A 577 33.62 1.22 3.91
N TRP A 578 33.60 2.48 4.34
CA TRP A 578 32.72 3.51 3.79
C TRP A 578 33.31 4.90 3.87
N ASN A 579 32.85 5.80 3.02
CA ASN A 579 33.19 7.20 3.05
C ASN A 579 32.39 7.95 4.11
N VAL A 580 33.03 8.42 5.15
CA VAL A 580 32.40 9.20 6.24
C VAL A 580 32.04 10.61 5.77
N ASN A 581 32.88 11.24 4.94
CA ASN A 581 32.67 12.54 4.28
C ASN A 581 32.13 13.65 5.20
N GLY A 582 32.63 13.71 6.45
CA GLY A 582 32.24 14.74 7.41
C GLY A 582 30.85 14.56 8.03
N THR A 583 30.21 13.42 7.83
CA THR A 583 28.88 13.15 8.38
C THR A 583 28.85 13.07 9.92
N THR A 584 30.01 12.92 10.59
CA THR A 584 30.12 12.96 12.06
C THR A 584 29.94 14.35 12.65
N SER A 585 30.14 15.39 11.86
CA SER A 585 30.09 16.79 12.28
C SER A 585 28.68 17.38 12.08
N ALA A 586 28.38 18.45 12.83
CA ALA A 586 27.16 19.23 12.61
C ALA A 586 27.15 19.85 11.19
N PRO A 587 25.97 19.97 10.55
CA PRO A 587 24.62 19.71 11.08
C PRO A 587 24.16 18.26 10.95
N ILE A 588 24.89 17.35 10.30
CA ILE A 588 24.48 15.95 10.07
C ILE A 588 24.58 15.14 11.38
N SER A 589 25.69 15.28 12.12
CA SER A 589 25.90 14.75 13.47
C SER A 589 25.63 13.26 13.61
N CYS A 590 26.27 12.45 12.77
CA CYS A 590 26.20 10.99 12.79
C CYS A 590 27.50 10.38 13.35
N PRO A 591 27.70 10.31 14.67
CA PRO A 591 28.92 9.77 15.26
C PRO A 591 29.02 8.24 15.18
N ASN A 592 27.87 7.55 15.08
CA ASN A 592 27.81 6.09 15.05
C ASN A 592 26.92 5.59 13.92
N VAL A 593 27.20 4.38 13.46
CA VAL A 593 26.45 3.68 12.41
C VAL A 593 26.09 2.27 12.84
N ASP A 594 25.01 1.74 12.25
CA ASP A 594 24.63 0.34 12.32
C ASP A 594 25.05 -0.33 11.02
N ILE A 595 25.73 -1.46 11.11
CA ILE A 595 26.16 -2.24 9.95
C ILE A 595 25.27 -3.44 9.83
N GLN A 596 24.69 -3.59 8.64
CA GLN A 596 23.72 -4.61 8.34
C GLN A 596 24.15 -5.41 7.13
N VAL A 597 23.83 -6.70 7.12
CA VAL A 597 24.08 -7.62 6.02
C VAL A 597 22.77 -8.19 5.49
N SER A 598 22.67 -8.34 4.21
CA SER A 598 21.65 -9.10 3.51
C SER A 598 22.32 -10.28 2.81
N PHE A 599 21.61 -11.41 2.72
CA PHE A 599 22.07 -12.60 1.99
C PHE A 599 21.14 -12.95 0.82
N ASP A 600 20.13 -12.13 0.59
CA ASP A 600 19.05 -12.26 -0.38
C ASP A 600 18.91 -11.04 -1.30
N ASN A 601 20.07 -10.45 -1.66
CA ASN A 601 20.15 -9.27 -2.51
C ASN A 601 19.38 -8.04 -2.00
N GLY A 602 19.27 -7.86 -0.67
CA GLY A 602 18.64 -6.69 -0.07
C GLY A 602 17.15 -6.79 0.19
N LEU A 603 16.53 -7.97 0.05
CA LEU A 603 15.14 -8.20 0.43
C LEU A 603 14.98 -8.14 1.96
N SER A 604 15.97 -8.64 2.69
CA SER A 604 16.03 -8.54 4.15
C SER A 604 17.44 -8.13 4.61
N PHE A 605 17.52 -7.44 5.75
CA PHE A 605 18.80 -7.01 6.34
C PHE A 605 18.88 -7.39 7.82
N PHE A 606 20.06 -7.86 8.24
CA PHE A 606 20.37 -8.27 9.61
C PHE A 606 21.48 -7.39 10.16
N THR A 607 21.34 -6.88 11.38
CA THR A 607 22.36 -6.08 12.01
C THR A 607 23.52 -6.95 12.51
N ILE A 608 24.71 -6.71 12.00
CA ILE A 608 25.95 -7.39 12.44
C ILE A 608 26.77 -6.54 13.40
N ALA A 609 26.59 -5.22 13.40
CA ALA A 609 27.13 -4.32 14.39
C ALA A 609 26.15 -3.16 14.61
N ASN A 610 25.91 -2.83 15.87
CA ASN A 610 24.99 -1.77 16.28
C ASN A 610 25.76 -0.64 16.96
N ASN A 611 25.45 0.59 16.61
CA ASN A 611 26.00 1.80 17.23
C ASN A 611 27.55 1.81 17.26
N THR A 612 28.19 1.35 16.16
CA THR A 612 29.65 1.35 16.01
C THR A 612 30.15 2.74 15.57
N PRO A 613 31.39 3.15 15.90
CA PRO A 613 31.89 4.44 15.45
C PRO A 613 31.79 4.65 13.94
N ASN A 614 31.40 5.85 13.54
CA ASN A 614 31.39 6.25 12.13
C ASN A 614 32.78 6.76 11.71
N ASP A 615 33.77 5.86 11.71
CA ASP A 615 35.19 6.14 11.43
C ASP A 615 35.65 5.66 10.04
N GLY A 616 34.71 5.01 9.28
CA GLY A 616 34.94 4.57 7.91
C GLY A 616 35.35 3.11 7.78
N THR A 617 35.46 2.34 8.87
CA THR A 617 35.86 0.93 8.80
C THR A 617 35.22 0.08 9.90
N PHE A 618 34.96 -1.18 9.59
CA PHE A 618 34.51 -2.18 10.55
C PHE A 618 35.04 -3.56 10.17
N SER A 619 35.78 -4.21 11.05
CA SER A 619 36.26 -5.57 10.83
C SER A 619 35.20 -6.59 11.18
N TRP A 620 34.66 -7.25 10.18
CA TRP A 620 33.61 -8.26 10.33
C TRP A 620 34.19 -9.67 10.38
N ASN A 621 33.99 -10.34 11.51
CA ASN A 621 34.27 -11.75 11.66
C ASN A 621 33.09 -12.56 11.11
N ILE A 622 33.20 -13.06 9.89
CA ILE A 622 32.19 -13.86 9.23
C ILE A 622 32.12 -15.23 9.92
N PRO A 623 30.94 -15.65 10.42
CA PRO A 623 30.78 -16.97 11.01
C PRO A 623 30.98 -18.10 9.98
N SER A 624 31.28 -19.31 10.47
CA SER A 624 31.28 -20.50 9.63
C SER A 624 29.87 -20.87 9.15
N GLY A 625 29.77 -21.49 7.96
CA GLY A 625 28.52 -22.00 7.42
C GLY A 625 27.70 -21.01 6.60
N ILE A 626 28.16 -19.76 6.43
CA ILE A 626 27.51 -18.84 5.52
C ILE A 626 27.91 -19.18 4.08
N ASN A 627 26.92 -19.28 3.20
CA ASN A 627 27.10 -19.61 1.80
C ASN A 627 26.04 -18.88 0.93
N SER A 628 26.38 -17.73 0.36
CA SER A 628 25.49 -16.92 -0.48
C SER A 628 26.28 -16.13 -1.50
N ASN A 629 25.79 -16.02 -2.72
CA ASN A 629 26.31 -15.14 -3.78
C ASN A 629 25.47 -13.84 -3.92
N GLN A 630 24.52 -13.61 -3.05
CA GLN A 630 23.61 -12.47 -3.06
C GLN A 630 23.79 -11.56 -1.84
N VAL A 631 25.04 -11.45 -1.37
CA VAL A 631 25.31 -10.69 -0.13
C VAL A 631 25.38 -9.18 -0.42
N ARG A 632 24.68 -8.41 0.40
CA ARG A 632 24.75 -6.93 0.42
C ARG A 632 25.14 -6.43 1.80
N ILE A 633 25.83 -5.32 1.85
CA ILE A 633 26.10 -4.56 3.08
C ILE A 633 25.34 -3.26 3.04
N ARG A 634 24.60 -2.97 4.10
CA ARG A 634 23.95 -1.67 4.33
C ARG A 634 24.54 -1.02 5.58
N ILE A 635 24.92 0.25 5.46
CA ILE A 635 25.38 1.05 6.59
C ILE A 635 24.35 2.15 6.82
N VAL A 636 23.80 2.21 8.03
CA VAL A 636 22.74 3.14 8.44
C VAL A 636 23.26 4.02 9.55
N CYS A 637 23.02 5.31 9.51
CA CYS A 637 23.32 6.18 10.65
C CYS A 637 22.42 5.85 11.84
N SER A 638 23.01 5.51 13.01
CA SER A 638 22.26 5.03 14.18
C SER A 638 21.28 6.05 14.77
N ASN A 639 21.53 7.35 14.62
CA ASN A 639 20.69 8.44 15.15
C ASN A 639 20.10 9.35 14.07
N ASN A 640 20.24 8.99 12.79
CA ASN A 640 19.74 9.74 11.65
C ASN A 640 19.03 8.79 10.67
N VAL A 641 18.59 9.29 9.53
CA VAL A 641 17.72 8.56 8.58
C VAL A 641 18.39 8.22 7.27
N PHE A 642 19.67 8.53 7.09
CA PHE A 642 20.38 8.21 5.86
C PHE A 642 21.11 6.86 5.96
N TYR A 643 21.31 6.25 4.82
CA TYR A 643 21.99 4.96 4.70
C TYR A 643 22.70 4.86 3.34
N ASN A 644 23.49 3.82 3.18
CA ASN A 644 23.97 3.40 1.87
C ASN A 644 24.11 1.88 1.80
N VAL A 645 24.02 1.33 0.59
CA VAL A 645 24.19 -0.09 0.31
C VAL A 645 25.30 -0.22 -0.71
N ASN A 646 26.15 -1.24 -0.61
CA ASN A 646 27.16 -1.52 -1.61
C ASN A 646 26.51 -1.77 -2.99
N ASN A 647 27.16 -1.27 -4.05
CA ASN A 647 26.58 -1.22 -5.39
C ASN A 647 26.41 -2.60 -6.05
N VAL A 648 27.25 -3.56 -5.69
CA VAL A 648 27.30 -4.88 -6.34
C VAL A 648 27.17 -5.96 -5.29
N PRO A 649 26.35 -7.00 -5.50
CA PRO A 649 26.32 -8.16 -4.60
C PRO A 649 27.68 -8.87 -4.63
N PHE A 650 28.06 -9.46 -3.50
CA PHE A 650 29.28 -10.24 -3.37
C PHE A 650 28.98 -11.62 -2.81
N THR A 651 29.97 -12.50 -2.84
CA THR A 651 29.83 -13.89 -2.42
C THR A 651 30.47 -14.12 -1.06
N ILE A 652 29.82 -14.88 -0.20
CA ILE A 652 30.41 -15.45 1.01
C ILE A 652 30.33 -16.98 0.90
N GLY A 653 31.45 -17.67 1.15
CA GLY A 653 31.57 -19.12 1.02
C GLY A 653 31.78 -19.58 -0.41
N SER A 654 31.36 -20.77 -0.73
CA SER A 654 31.42 -21.35 -2.08
C SER A 654 30.05 -21.92 -2.41
N PRO A 655 29.09 -21.09 -2.82
CA PRO A 655 27.77 -21.57 -3.15
C PRO A 655 27.84 -22.47 -4.39
N ASP A 656 27.37 -23.71 -4.24
CA ASP A 656 27.24 -24.66 -5.36
C ASP A 656 26.13 -24.16 -6.27
N GLN A 657 26.50 -23.41 -7.32
CA GLN A 657 25.58 -22.98 -8.35
C GLN A 657 25.41 -24.08 -9.39
N LYS A 658 24.18 -24.46 -9.69
CA LYS A 658 23.80 -25.38 -10.75
C LYS A 658 22.93 -24.67 -11.76
N CYS A 659 23.31 -24.70 -13.05
CA CYS A 659 22.51 -24.11 -14.12
C CYS A 659 21.87 -25.19 -14.96
N PHE A 660 20.60 -24.95 -15.36
CA PHE A 660 19.79 -25.86 -16.15
C PHE A 660 19.16 -25.07 -17.31
N THR A 661 19.33 -25.58 -18.51
CA THR A 661 18.73 -24.98 -19.71
C THR A 661 17.50 -25.76 -20.16
N TYR A 662 16.41 -25.06 -20.33
CA TYR A 662 15.13 -25.59 -20.81
C TYR A 662 14.81 -24.95 -22.13
N THR A 663 14.31 -25.74 -23.10
CA THR A 663 13.98 -25.23 -24.44
C THR A 663 12.56 -25.61 -24.81
N ASN A 664 11.79 -24.64 -25.29
CA ASN A 664 10.49 -24.88 -25.92
C ASN A 664 10.61 -24.68 -27.44
N ASN A 665 10.41 -25.76 -28.18
CA ASN A 665 10.44 -25.80 -29.64
C ASN A 665 9.03 -25.84 -30.27
N SER A 666 7.98 -25.66 -29.46
CA SER A 666 6.60 -25.60 -29.97
C SER A 666 6.32 -24.24 -30.58
N PRO A 667 6.07 -24.16 -31.91
CA PRO A 667 5.86 -22.88 -32.57
C PRO A 667 4.57 -22.20 -32.09
N VAL A 668 4.61 -20.88 -31.93
CA VAL A 668 3.45 -20.04 -31.66
C VAL A 668 3.26 -19.04 -32.79
N SER A 669 2.13 -19.14 -33.48
CA SER A 669 1.80 -18.25 -34.63
C SER A 669 1.41 -16.85 -34.09
N ILE A 670 1.94 -15.80 -34.75
CA ILE A 670 1.60 -14.40 -34.54
C ILE A 670 0.91 -13.91 -35.83
N PRO A 671 -0.44 -13.92 -35.91
CA PRO A 671 -1.16 -13.57 -37.12
C PRO A 671 -1.06 -12.08 -37.49
N ALA A 672 -0.72 -11.74 -38.71
CA ALA A 672 -0.51 -10.36 -39.16
C ALA A 672 -1.72 -9.41 -39.02
N ASN A 673 -2.92 -9.94 -38.94
CA ASN A 673 -4.16 -9.16 -38.92
C ASN A 673 -4.86 -9.19 -37.52
N LEU A 674 -4.19 -9.69 -36.50
CA LEU A 674 -4.75 -9.85 -35.16
C LEU A 674 -3.72 -9.41 -34.13
N PRO A 675 -3.62 -8.12 -33.81
CA PRO A 675 -2.81 -7.64 -32.68
C PRO A 675 -3.20 -8.34 -31.39
N GLY A 676 -2.22 -8.71 -30.55
CA GLY A 676 -2.51 -9.41 -29.31
C GLY A 676 -1.29 -9.95 -28.61
N ILE A 677 -1.52 -10.67 -27.51
CA ILE A 677 -0.48 -11.31 -26.71
C ILE A 677 -0.38 -12.79 -27.08
N TYR A 678 0.80 -13.20 -27.51
CA TYR A 678 1.12 -14.56 -27.91
C TYR A 678 2.13 -15.14 -26.93
N SER A 679 1.77 -16.20 -26.20
CA SER A 679 2.59 -16.71 -25.11
C SER A 679 3.07 -18.12 -25.37
N SER A 680 4.30 -18.39 -24.95
CA SER A 680 4.93 -19.71 -24.92
C SER A 680 5.46 -19.99 -23.52
N SER A 681 5.21 -21.18 -22.99
CA SER A 681 5.60 -21.50 -21.62
C SER A 681 6.60 -22.65 -21.55
N ILE A 682 7.54 -22.54 -20.62
CA ILE A 682 8.44 -23.61 -20.17
C ILE A 682 8.07 -23.95 -18.73
N PHE A 683 7.88 -25.24 -18.46
CA PHE A 683 7.65 -25.73 -17.11
C PHE A 683 8.95 -26.29 -16.56
N THR A 684 9.47 -25.66 -15.51
CA THR A 684 10.70 -26.09 -14.83
C THR A 684 10.35 -26.93 -13.61
N SER A 685 11.11 -28.01 -13.40
CA SER A 685 10.90 -28.93 -12.28
C SER A 685 12.21 -29.66 -11.92
N GLY A 686 12.22 -30.30 -10.75
CA GLY A 686 13.38 -31.06 -10.27
C GLY A 686 14.30 -30.29 -9.34
N PHE A 687 13.97 -29.04 -9.04
CA PHE A 687 14.67 -28.25 -8.04
C PHE A 687 14.16 -28.60 -6.63
N GLY A 688 15.08 -28.65 -5.68
CA GLY A 688 14.74 -28.86 -4.28
C GLY A 688 13.93 -27.71 -3.67
N PRO A 689 13.22 -27.93 -2.57
CA PRO A 689 12.40 -26.89 -1.93
C PRO A 689 13.21 -25.68 -1.45
N ASN A 690 14.51 -25.87 -1.21
CA ASN A 690 15.45 -24.84 -0.74
C ASN A 690 16.39 -24.36 -1.85
N GLU A 691 16.15 -24.71 -3.10
CA GLU A 691 16.91 -24.18 -4.24
C GLU A 691 16.20 -22.94 -4.81
N ILE A 692 16.88 -21.81 -4.71
CA ILE A 692 16.40 -20.52 -5.22
C ILE A 692 17.16 -20.11 -6.46
N VAL A 693 16.50 -19.34 -7.30
CA VAL A 693 17.09 -18.74 -8.49
C VAL A 693 18.21 -17.78 -8.09
N THR A 694 19.39 -18.01 -8.60
CA THR A 694 20.56 -17.11 -8.43
C THR A 694 20.89 -16.36 -9.70
N ASP A 695 20.45 -16.91 -10.85
CA ASP A 695 20.61 -16.26 -12.14
C ASP A 695 19.59 -16.79 -13.14
N VAL A 696 19.17 -15.94 -14.09
CA VAL A 696 18.25 -16.27 -15.18
C VAL A 696 18.76 -15.67 -16.46
N ASN A 697 18.84 -16.47 -17.51
CA ASN A 697 19.21 -16.06 -18.84
C ASN A 697 18.21 -16.57 -19.87
N ILE A 698 17.89 -15.77 -20.86
CA ILE A 698 17.28 -16.23 -22.09
C ILE A 698 18.40 -16.50 -23.08
N THR A 699 18.77 -17.76 -23.24
CA THR A 699 19.92 -18.13 -24.08
C THR A 699 19.62 -17.96 -25.55
N ASN A 700 18.35 -18.02 -25.96
CA ASN A 700 17.93 -17.73 -27.32
C ASN A 700 16.41 -17.47 -27.40
N ILE A 701 16.00 -16.53 -28.27
CA ILE A 701 14.66 -16.40 -28.82
C ILE A 701 14.80 -16.47 -30.36
N ASN A 702 14.18 -17.46 -30.96
CA ASN A 702 14.12 -17.61 -32.42
C ASN A 702 12.69 -17.34 -32.89
N ALA A 703 12.50 -16.21 -33.54
CA ALA A 703 11.20 -15.79 -34.07
C ALA A 703 11.34 -15.24 -35.50
N THR A 704 10.35 -15.57 -36.33
CA THR A 704 10.12 -14.84 -37.58
C THR A 704 9.05 -13.78 -37.30
N HIS A 705 9.25 -12.57 -37.81
CA HIS A 705 8.26 -11.51 -37.81
C HIS A 705 8.65 -10.47 -38.84
N THR A 706 7.67 -9.87 -39.50
CA THR A 706 7.93 -8.90 -40.58
C THR A 706 8.23 -7.49 -40.12
N ALA A 707 8.11 -7.22 -38.81
CA ALA A 707 8.55 -5.99 -38.20
C ALA A 707 8.77 -6.25 -36.69
N ILE A 708 10.01 -6.50 -36.25
CA ILE A 708 10.33 -6.81 -34.85
C ILE A 708 10.03 -5.65 -33.91
N GLY A 709 10.04 -4.42 -34.41
CA GLY A 709 9.70 -3.23 -33.61
C GLY A 709 8.25 -3.22 -33.09
N ASP A 710 7.35 -3.99 -33.72
CA ASP A 710 5.96 -4.11 -33.28
C ASP A 710 5.81 -4.97 -32.02
N LEU A 711 6.86 -5.73 -31.64
CA LEU A 711 6.83 -6.68 -30.54
C LEU A 711 7.38 -6.08 -29.25
N GLN A 712 6.62 -6.25 -28.18
CA GLN A 712 7.15 -6.20 -26.81
C GLN A 712 7.28 -7.64 -26.30
N ILE A 713 8.47 -7.99 -25.82
CA ILE A 713 8.77 -9.34 -25.35
C ILE A 713 9.03 -9.30 -23.85
N ASN A 714 8.26 -10.08 -23.08
CA ASN A 714 8.34 -10.15 -21.63
C ASN A 714 8.64 -11.56 -21.16
N LEU A 715 9.43 -11.70 -20.09
CA LEU A 715 9.58 -12.95 -19.35
C LEU A 715 8.81 -12.84 -18.02
N THR A 716 8.01 -13.87 -17.72
CA THR A 716 7.26 -13.95 -16.45
C THR A 716 7.61 -15.25 -15.73
N SER A 717 8.01 -15.16 -14.47
CA SER A 717 8.31 -16.31 -13.61
C SER A 717 7.05 -17.00 -13.07
N ALA A 718 7.22 -18.17 -12.47
CA ALA A 718 6.15 -18.96 -11.86
C ALA A 718 5.34 -18.19 -10.79
N LEU A 719 5.95 -17.25 -10.08
CA LEU A 719 5.28 -16.41 -9.07
C LEU A 719 4.78 -15.06 -9.63
N GLY A 720 4.80 -14.89 -10.96
CA GLY A 720 4.25 -13.71 -11.62
C GLY A 720 5.20 -12.50 -11.68
N ALA A 721 6.45 -12.60 -11.21
CA ALA A 721 7.45 -11.57 -11.48
C ALA A 721 7.69 -11.48 -12.99
N SER A 722 7.66 -10.29 -13.58
CA SER A 722 7.72 -10.07 -15.02
C SER A 722 8.59 -8.87 -15.35
N ASN A 723 9.39 -8.99 -16.40
CA ASN A 723 10.24 -7.93 -16.90
C ASN A 723 10.17 -7.85 -18.44
N ILE A 724 10.44 -6.67 -18.99
CA ILE A 724 10.52 -6.42 -20.43
C ILE A 724 11.95 -6.76 -20.91
N LEU A 725 12.06 -7.72 -21.80
CA LEU A 725 13.33 -8.07 -22.46
C LEU A 725 13.68 -7.05 -23.53
N VAL A 726 12.72 -6.74 -24.42
CA VAL A 726 12.86 -5.77 -25.49
C VAL A 726 11.50 -5.21 -25.89
N TYR A 727 11.46 -3.90 -26.20
CA TYR A 727 10.28 -3.20 -26.70
C TYR A 727 10.72 -2.04 -27.62
N ASP A 728 9.99 -1.83 -28.71
CA ASP A 728 10.17 -0.73 -29.68
C ASP A 728 11.62 -0.60 -30.16
N LYS A 729 12.21 -1.74 -30.58
CA LYS A 729 13.55 -1.79 -31.15
C LYS A 729 13.51 -2.39 -32.57
N CYS A 730 14.42 -1.90 -33.38
CA CYS A 730 14.61 -2.40 -34.75
C CYS A 730 13.49 -2.08 -35.76
N SER A 731 12.53 -1.25 -35.44
CA SER A 731 11.46 -0.80 -36.36
C SER A 731 10.95 -1.90 -37.31
N SER A 732 11.09 -1.73 -38.62
CA SER A 732 10.66 -2.67 -39.66
C SER A 732 11.68 -3.77 -39.99
N SER A 733 12.67 -4.04 -39.11
CA SER A 733 13.58 -5.17 -39.31
C SER A 733 12.89 -6.51 -39.11
N ASP A 734 13.25 -7.48 -39.93
CA ASP A 734 12.65 -8.82 -39.91
C ASP A 734 13.42 -9.77 -38.97
N ASN A 735 12.69 -10.65 -38.35
CA ASN A 735 13.14 -11.83 -37.60
C ASN A 735 14.04 -11.53 -36.40
N MET A 736 14.08 -12.48 -35.49
CA MET A 736 14.87 -12.43 -34.27
C MET A 736 15.56 -13.76 -34.01
N ASN A 737 16.84 -13.71 -33.62
CA ASN A 737 17.61 -14.84 -33.08
C ASN A 737 18.65 -14.29 -32.11
N ILE A 738 18.27 -14.05 -30.85
CA ILE A 738 19.10 -13.37 -29.87
C ILE A 738 18.74 -13.85 -28.44
N GLY A 739 19.71 -13.78 -27.53
CA GLY A 739 19.54 -14.02 -26.10
C GLY A 739 19.53 -12.74 -25.25
N PHE A 740 19.15 -12.87 -23.98
CA PHE A 740 19.16 -11.80 -22.98
C PHE A 740 19.82 -12.29 -21.70
N ASP A 741 20.73 -11.47 -21.17
CA ASP A 741 21.56 -11.77 -20.02
C ASP A 741 21.98 -10.44 -19.35
N ASP A 742 21.77 -10.30 -18.05
CA ASP A 742 22.08 -9.09 -17.29
C ASP A 742 23.60 -8.79 -17.28
N GLU A 743 24.43 -9.84 -17.41
CA GLU A 743 25.89 -9.78 -17.45
C GLU A 743 26.45 -9.59 -18.85
N ALA A 744 25.63 -9.56 -19.90
CA ALA A 744 26.05 -9.33 -21.27
C ALA A 744 26.82 -7.99 -21.42
N SER A 745 27.81 -7.95 -22.29
CA SER A 745 28.66 -6.79 -22.48
C SER A 745 27.98 -5.61 -23.21
N SER A 746 26.88 -5.84 -23.90
CA SER A 746 26.16 -4.83 -24.69
C SER A 746 24.70 -4.73 -24.27
N SER A 747 24.19 -3.50 -24.22
CA SER A 747 22.76 -3.19 -24.10
C SER A 747 22.13 -2.77 -25.44
N THR A 748 22.93 -2.69 -26.50
CA THR A 748 22.47 -2.27 -27.83
C THR A 748 21.89 -3.46 -28.58
N VAL A 749 20.62 -3.40 -28.93
CA VAL A 749 19.96 -4.39 -29.78
C VAL A 749 20.49 -4.24 -31.22
N PRO A 750 21.14 -5.24 -31.81
CA PRO A 750 21.52 -5.17 -33.21
C PRO A 750 20.27 -5.23 -34.09
N CYS A 751 20.24 -4.48 -35.19
CA CYS A 751 19.10 -4.46 -36.11
C CYS A 751 19.53 -4.87 -37.52
N PRO A 752 19.02 -6.03 -38.04
CA PRO A 752 18.08 -6.98 -37.38
C PRO A 752 18.76 -7.77 -36.23
N PRO A 753 18.00 -8.22 -35.22
CA PRO A 753 18.53 -8.97 -34.06
C PRO A 753 18.66 -10.46 -34.39
N THR A 754 19.41 -10.81 -35.47
CA THR A 754 19.52 -12.17 -36.01
C THR A 754 20.88 -12.82 -35.82
N GLY A 755 21.85 -12.12 -35.24
CA GLY A 755 23.26 -12.53 -35.19
C GLY A 755 23.59 -13.57 -34.09
N GLY A 756 22.65 -13.96 -33.24
CA GLY A 756 22.89 -14.78 -32.07
C GLY A 756 23.61 -13.99 -30.96
N GLY A 757 24.00 -14.69 -29.87
CA GLY A 757 24.59 -14.08 -28.70
C GLY A 757 23.57 -13.45 -27.76
N SER A 758 24.07 -12.86 -26.64
CA SER A 758 23.22 -12.25 -25.62
C SER A 758 23.48 -10.75 -25.48
N ILE A 759 22.43 -10.00 -25.19
CA ILE A 759 22.49 -8.57 -24.83
C ILE A 759 21.79 -8.36 -23.50
N LYS A 760 22.03 -7.21 -22.88
CA LYS A 760 21.28 -6.83 -21.68
C LYS A 760 19.83 -6.58 -22.06
N PRO A 761 18.85 -7.11 -21.28
CA PRO A 761 17.46 -6.79 -21.50
C PRO A 761 17.17 -5.32 -21.17
N GLN A 762 16.01 -4.82 -21.61
CA GLN A 762 15.57 -3.47 -21.30
C GLN A 762 15.25 -3.30 -19.80
N GLU A 763 14.66 -4.31 -19.20
CA GLU A 763 14.50 -4.45 -17.77
C GLU A 763 15.24 -5.71 -17.30
N PHE A 764 16.02 -5.58 -16.22
CA PHE A 764 16.90 -6.65 -15.76
C PHE A 764 16.17 -7.92 -15.34
N LEU A 765 16.75 -9.08 -15.64
CA LEU A 765 16.30 -10.41 -15.23
C LEU A 765 16.48 -10.67 -13.72
N ASN A 766 17.26 -9.85 -13.05
CA ASN A 766 17.54 -9.96 -11.62
C ASN A 766 16.29 -9.88 -10.73
N ILE A 767 15.16 -9.38 -11.24
CA ILE A 767 13.86 -9.43 -10.57
C ILE A 767 13.42 -10.86 -10.21
N HIS A 768 13.97 -11.86 -10.91
CA HIS A 768 13.68 -13.27 -10.69
C HIS A 768 14.62 -13.93 -9.67
N LYS A 769 15.71 -13.26 -9.26
CA LYS A 769 16.67 -13.80 -8.27
C LYS A 769 16.02 -13.89 -6.89
N GLY A 770 16.31 -14.97 -6.17
CA GLY A 770 15.70 -15.27 -4.87
C GLY A 770 14.34 -15.98 -4.92
N LEU A 771 13.72 -16.10 -6.10
CA LEU A 771 12.44 -16.79 -6.27
C LEU A 771 12.63 -18.31 -6.39
N PRO A 772 11.60 -19.13 -6.08
CA PRO A 772 11.61 -20.56 -6.38
C PRO A 772 11.79 -20.83 -7.87
N ALA A 773 12.63 -21.79 -8.20
CA ALA A 773 12.93 -22.15 -9.58
C ALA A 773 11.89 -23.06 -10.25
N ASN A 774 11.12 -23.84 -9.47
CA ASN A 774 10.08 -24.73 -9.99
C ASN A 774 8.85 -23.93 -10.41
N GLY A 775 8.24 -24.33 -11.52
CA GLY A 775 6.96 -23.83 -12.00
C GLY A 775 6.95 -23.38 -13.45
N GLN A 776 5.92 -22.69 -13.85
CA GLN A 776 5.74 -22.23 -15.21
C GLN A 776 6.42 -20.87 -15.44
N TRP A 777 7.31 -20.83 -16.41
CA TRP A 777 7.91 -19.61 -16.93
C TRP A 777 7.30 -19.30 -18.29
N THR A 778 6.88 -18.07 -18.51
CA THR A 778 6.16 -17.68 -19.72
C THR A 778 6.88 -16.57 -20.45
N LEU A 779 7.19 -16.79 -21.71
CA LEU A 779 7.62 -15.77 -22.66
C LEU A 779 6.37 -15.25 -23.38
N SER A 780 6.10 -13.95 -23.28
CA SER A 780 4.98 -13.29 -23.95
C SER A 780 5.50 -12.33 -25.01
N LEU A 781 4.97 -12.47 -26.23
CA LEU A 781 5.22 -11.58 -27.35
C LEU A 781 3.94 -10.76 -27.58
N ASN A 782 3.97 -9.50 -27.23
CA ASN A 782 2.85 -8.58 -27.40
C ASN A 782 3.03 -7.87 -28.75
N ASP A 783 2.23 -8.25 -29.72
CA ASP A 783 2.17 -7.58 -31.03
C ASP A 783 1.10 -6.47 -30.96
N TRP A 784 1.53 -5.22 -31.07
CA TRP A 784 0.68 -4.04 -30.90
C TRP A 784 0.05 -3.54 -32.22
N TYR A 785 0.56 -3.98 -33.38
CA TYR A 785 0.17 -3.40 -34.63
C TYR A 785 -0.36 -4.47 -35.61
N SER A 786 -1.39 -4.11 -36.39
CA SER A 786 -1.90 -4.94 -37.43
C SER A 786 -1.09 -4.76 -38.75
N GLY A 787 -0.99 -5.80 -39.51
CA GLY A 787 -0.32 -5.78 -40.83
C GLY A 787 1.00 -6.54 -40.86
N ASN A 788 1.64 -6.74 -39.73
CA ASN A 788 2.85 -7.53 -39.56
C ASN A 788 2.55 -8.81 -38.78
N GLY A 789 3.34 -9.85 -38.95
CA GLY A 789 3.14 -11.10 -38.24
C GLY A 789 4.27 -12.08 -38.47
N GLY A 790 4.18 -13.25 -37.81
CA GLY A 790 5.24 -14.24 -37.88
C GLY A 790 4.98 -15.47 -37.01
N THR A 791 6.06 -16.03 -36.49
CA THR A 791 6.02 -17.21 -35.62
C THR A 791 7.17 -17.18 -34.61
N LEU A 792 6.91 -17.32 -33.35
CA LEU A 792 7.91 -17.74 -32.38
C LEU A 792 8.22 -19.21 -32.64
N ASN A 793 9.41 -19.52 -33.14
CA ASN A 793 9.80 -20.89 -33.48
C ASN A 793 10.27 -21.68 -32.26
N SER A 794 11.08 -21.04 -31.43
CA SER A 794 11.61 -21.63 -30.20
C SER A 794 12.17 -20.56 -29.25
N TRP A 795 12.30 -20.90 -27.97
CA TRP A 795 13.07 -20.12 -27.02
C TRP A 795 13.68 -21.01 -25.96
N SER A 796 14.77 -20.53 -25.35
CA SER A 796 15.52 -21.28 -24.34
C SER A 796 15.76 -20.42 -23.11
N LEU A 797 15.43 -20.99 -21.96
CA LEU A 797 15.56 -20.40 -20.64
C LEU A 797 16.66 -21.15 -19.88
N GLU A 798 17.68 -20.46 -19.42
CA GLU A 798 18.63 -20.97 -18.44
C GLU A 798 18.30 -20.44 -17.06
N ILE A 799 18.20 -21.33 -16.09
CA ILE A 799 18.00 -20.98 -14.68
C ILE A 799 19.16 -21.56 -13.89
N CYS A 800 19.87 -20.71 -13.20
CA CYS A 800 20.88 -21.12 -12.24
C CYS A 800 20.32 -21.05 -10.82
N VAL A 801 20.54 -22.06 -10.03
CA VAL A 801 20.09 -22.16 -8.64
C VAL A 801 21.25 -22.43 -7.70
N SER A 802 21.14 -21.98 -6.49
CA SER A 802 21.93 -22.44 -5.36
C SER A 802 21.02 -22.86 -4.21
N GLN A 803 21.55 -23.67 -3.30
CA GLN A 803 20.84 -23.94 -2.05
C GLN A 803 20.54 -22.61 -1.38
N LYS A 804 19.26 -22.36 -1.08
CA LYS A 804 18.87 -21.27 -0.20
C LYS A 804 19.68 -21.42 1.08
N THR A 805 20.54 -20.45 1.37
CA THR A 805 21.04 -20.34 2.73
C THR A 805 19.81 -20.14 3.59
N VAL A 806 19.45 -21.14 4.37
CA VAL A 806 18.33 -21.03 5.29
C VAL A 806 18.76 -20.01 6.31
N LEU A 807 18.38 -18.75 6.08
CA LEU A 807 18.51 -17.74 7.08
C LEU A 807 17.42 -17.96 8.12
N PRO A 808 17.77 -17.79 9.39
CA PRO A 808 16.81 -17.98 10.46
C PRO A 808 15.59 -17.13 10.22
N LEU A 809 14.46 -17.64 10.63
CA LEU A 809 13.14 -17.00 10.61
C LEU A 809 13.18 -15.48 10.81
N THR A 810 12.26 -14.76 10.24
CA THR A 810 12.08 -13.34 10.52
C THR A 810 11.37 -13.16 11.87
N LEU A 811 12.11 -12.72 12.88
CA LEU A 811 11.54 -12.33 14.16
C LEU A 811 10.91 -10.92 13.99
N LEU A 812 9.59 -10.85 13.93
CA LEU A 812 8.85 -9.60 13.69
C LEU A 812 8.80 -8.71 14.93
N SER A 813 8.78 -9.30 16.12
CA SER A 813 8.76 -8.58 17.39
C SER A 813 9.26 -9.46 18.52
N PHE A 814 9.92 -8.83 19.50
CA PHE A 814 10.21 -9.44 20.79
C PHE A 814 10.02 -8.39 21.88
N THR A 815 9.16 -8.67 22.85
CA THR A 815 8.80 -7.75 23.94
C THR A 815 8.79 -8.45 25.30
N ALA A 816 9.04 -7.68 26.33
CA ALA A 816 8.92 -8.12 27.72
C ALA A 816 7.93 -7.19 28.44
N GLU A 817 6.91 -7.74 29.08
CA GLU A 817 5.90 -6.99 29.83
C GLU A 817 5.67 -7.59 31.23
N LYS A 818 5.21 -6.77 32.20
CA LYS A 818 4.87 -7.26 33.52
C LYS A 818 3.56 -8.05 33.52
N SER A 819 3.59 -9.22 34.13
CA SER A 819 2.41 -10.03 34.40
C SER A 819 2.39 -10.42 35.90
N GLY A 820 1.89 -9.51 36.73
CA GLY A 820 2.03 -9.60 38.19
C GLY A 820 3.49 -9.50 38.62
N GLU A 821 4.00 -10.48 39.34
CA GLU A 821 5.41 -10.59 39.76
C GLU A 821 6.30 -11.27 38.70
N ASN A 822 5.77 -11.68 37.56
CA ASN A 822 6.47 -12.40 36.51
C ASN A 822 6.77 -11.49 35.32
N SER A 823 7.76 -11.88 34.49
CA SER A 823 7.98 -11.30 33.15
C SER A 823 7.27 -12.16 32.11
N LEU A 824 6.33 -11.58 31.38
CA LEU A 824 5.75 -12.22 30.20
C LEU A 824 6.52 -11.75 28.97
N LEU A 825 7.23 -12.69 28.34
CA LEU A 825 7.98 -12.49 27.11
C LEU A 825 7.10 -12.92 25.96
N LYS A 826 6.94 -12.07 24.94
CA LYS A 826 6.14 -12.35 23.74
C LYS A 826 6.97 -12.09 22.51
N TRP A 827 6.85 -12.93 21.52
CA TRP A 827 7.45 -12.71 20.21
C TRP A 827 6.57 -13.22 19.09
N THR A 828 6.76 -12.63 17.94
CA THR A 828 6.11 -13.03 16.72
C THR A 828 7.14 -13.29 15.64
N THR A 829 6.88 -14.31 14.84
CA THR A 829 7.76 -14.79 13.78
C THR A 829 6.97 -14.91 12.48
N THR A 830 7.67 -14.95 11.37
CA THR A 830 7.13 -15.36 10.06
C THR A 830 8.22 -16.11 9.30
N ASN A 831 7.82 -16.92 8.34
CA ASN A 831 8.72 -17.75 7.53
C ASN A 831 9.62 -18.66 8.38
N GLU A 832 9.01 -19.37 9.34
CA GLU A 832 9.74 -20.41 10.08
C GLU A 832 10.03 -21.57 9.15
N ASP A 833 11.28 -21.70 8.77
CA ASP A 833 11.78 -22.80 7.95
C ASP A 833 13.00 -23.40 8.64
N GLU A 834 12.98 -24.71 8.85
CA GLU A 834 14.02 -25.48 9.53
C GLU A 834 14.42 -24.98 10.94
N VAL A 835 13.54 -24.25 11.62
CA VAL A 835 13.77 -23.80 13.00
C VAL A 835 13.46 -24.92 13.99
N ARG A 836 14.43 -25.25 14.82
CA ARG A 836 14.26 -26.27 15.86
C ARG A 836 13.49 -25.72 17.05
N MET A 837 13.96 -24.59 17.61
CA MET A 837 13.39 -24.01 18.83
C MET A 837 13.87 -22.61 19.11
N PHE A 838 13.14 -21.92 19.96
CA PHE A 838 13.51 -20.64 20.59
C PHE A 838 14.02 -20.92 22.00
N GLN A 839 15.29 -20.60 22.28
CA GLN A 839 15.86 -20.63 23.61
C GLN A 839 15.80 -19.23 24.21
N ILE A 840 15.07 -19.09 25.31
CA ILE A 840 14.91 -17.82 26.00
C ILE A 840 16.10 -17.65 26.97
N GLU A 841 16.83 -16.55 26.83
CA GLU A 841 17.99 -16.25 27.66
C GLU A 841 17.79 -14.97 28.45
N LYS A 842 18.26 -14.97 29.69
CA LYS A 842 18.27 -13.84 30.63
C LYS A 842 19.69 -13.49 31.04
N LEU A 843 19.99 -12.21 31.16
CA LEU A 843 21.30 -11.75 31.62
C LEU A 843 21.42 -11.96 33.14
N GLU A 844 22.41 -12.78 33.56
CA GLU A 844 22.70 -13.09 34.94
C GLU A 844 24.21 -12.96 35.20
N ASN A 845 24.59 -12.14 36.14
CA ASN A 845 26.01 -11.93 36.52
C ASN A 845 26.94 -11.66 35.31
N GLY A 846 26.49 -10.83 34.39
CA GLY A 846 27.24 -10.43 33.21
C GLY A 846 27.25 -11.45 32.06
N SER A 847 26.49 -12.55 32.16
CA SER A 847 26.38 -13.56 31.09
C SER A 847 24.94 -13.94 30.84
N TYR A 848 24.56 -14.18 29.57
CA TYR A 848 23.24 -14.69 29.21
C TYR A 848 23.14 -16.18 29.55
N ARG A 849 22.11 -16.56 30.28
CA ARG A 849 21.77 -17.94 30.63
C ARG A 849 20.39 -18.31 30.12
N SER A 850 20.26 -19.53 29.61
CA SER A 850 18.96 -20.08 29.23
C SER A 850 18.04 -20.26 30.43
N ILE A 851 16.82 -19.68 30.30
CA ILE A 851 15.75 -19.84 31.32
C ILE A 851 14.60 -20.70 30.79
N GLY A 852 14.60 -21.07 29.52
CA GLY A 852 13.62 -21.96 28.93
C GLY A 852 13.74 -22.12 27.41
N ASN A 853 12.98 -23.06 26.86
CA ASN A 853 12.92 -23.33 25.43
C ASN A 853 11.45 -23.43 24.99
N VAL A 854 11.16 -22.96 23.77
CA VAL A 854 9.85 -23.09 23.10
C VAL A 854 10.10 -23.66 21.70
N ASN A 855 9.40 -24.72 21.33
CA ASN A 855 9.55 -25.33 20.01
C ASN A 855 8.93 -24.41 18.93
N ALA A 856 9.57 -24.35 17.77
CA ALA A 856 9.06 -23.64 16.61
C ALA A 856 7.93 -24.44 15.94
N ALA A 857 6.97 -23.73 15.36
CA ALA A 857 5.86 -24.33 14.61
C ALA A 857 6.28 -24.76 13.19
N ASN A 858 7.41 -24.24 12.68
CA ASN A 858 7.89 -24.46 11.31
C ASN A 858 6.81 -24.21 10.26
N ASN A 859 6.24 -23.01 10.30
CA ASN A 859 5.17 -22.59 9.42
C ASN A 859 5.53 -21.25 8.76
N SER A 860 5.30 -21.14 7.47
CA SER A 860 5.57 -19.90 6.71
C SER A 860 4.65 -18.72 7.09
N SER A 861 3.51 -18.99 7.73
CA SER A 861 2.61 -17.94 8.21
C SER A 861 3.11 -17.34 9.53
N LYS A 862 2.59 -16.14 9.86
CA LYS A 862 2.88 -15.46 11.12
C LYS A 862 2.50 -16.33 12.32
N GLN A 863 3.47 -16.59 13.21
CA GLN A 863 3.30 -17.33 14.46
C GLN A 863 3.50 -16.39 15.66
N SER A 864 2.84 -16.70 16.77
CA SER A 864 2.96 -15.93 18.00
C SER A 864 3.28 -16.86 19.16
N TYR A 865 4.27 -16.49 19.96
CA TYR A 865 4.79 -17.27 21.08
C TYR A 865 4.82 -16.42 22.34
N SER A 866 4.85 -17.10 23.47
CA SER A 866 5.08 -16.47 24.75
C SER A 866 5.85 -17.40 25.71
N TYR A 867 6.56 -16.79 26.66
CA TYR A 867 7.24 -17.45 27.74
C TYR A 867 7.13 -16.62 29.02
N ILE A 868 6.96 -17.27 30.19
CA ILE A 868 6.84 -16.58 31.48
C ILE A 868 8.09 -16.87 32.31
N ASP A 869 8.92 -15.84 32.58
CA ASP A 869 9.92 -15.89 33.63
C ASP A 869 9.24 -15.64 34.96
N LYS A 870 9.21 -16.68 35.79
CA LYS A 870 8.57 -16.65 37.12
C LYS A 870 9.48 -16.10 38.23
N SER A 871 10.73 -15.77 37.91
CA SER A 871 11.73 -15.31 38.86
C SER A 871 12.55 -14.12 38.31
N PRO A 872 11.91 -13.03 37.87
CA PRO A 872 12.64 -11.84 37.46
C PRO A 872 13.37 -11.23 38.63
N TYR A 873 14.54 -10.63 38.39
CA TYR A 873 15.28 -9.88 39.40
C TYR A 873 14.62 -8.54 39.67
N THR A 874 14.78 -8.06 40.91
CA THR A 874 14.49 -6.65 41.22
C THR A 874 15.46 -5.76 40.45
N GLY A 875 14.92 -4.73 39.77
CA GLY A 875 15.67 -3.88 38.86
C GLY A 875 15.46 -4.25 37.38
N ILE A 876 16.40 -3.87 36.53
CA ILE A 876 16.29 -4.08 35.10
C ILE A 876 16.70 -5.52 34.76
N ASN A 877 15.76 -6.24 34.13
CA ASN A 877 16.01 -7.55 33.56
C ASN A 877 16.20 -7.41 32.05
N TYR A 878 17.18 -8.11 31.50
CA TYR A 878 17.51 -8.14 30.08
C TYR A 878 17.26 -9.54 29.55
N TYR A 879 16.46 -9.63 28.51
CA TYR A 879 16.10 -10.89 27.87
C TYR A 879 16.47 -10.86 26.41
N ARG A 880 16.86 -11.99 25.84
CA ARG A 880 16.98 -12.21 24.39
C ARG A 880 16.49 -13.60 24.01
N ILE A 881 16.15 -13.79 22.77
CA ILE A 881 15.83 -15.08 22.19
C ILE A 881 17.03 -15.54 21.37
N LYS A 882 17.42 -16.78 21.57
CA LYS A 882 18.34 -17.53 20.72
C LYS A 882 17.52 -18.48 19.89
N THR A 883 17.30 -18.16 18.61
CA THR A 883 16.67 -19.05 17.65
C THR A 883 17.68 -20.10 17.20
N ILE A 884 17.33 -21.36 17.29
CA ILE A 884 18.21 -22.49 16.95
C ILE A 884 17.56 -23.29 15.84
N ASP A 885 18.26 -23.46 14.72
CA ASP A 885 17.81 -24.25 13.57
C ASP A 885 18.05 -25.75 13.73
N LEU A 886 17.43 -26.57 12.87
CA LEU A 886 17.57 -28.00 12.87
C LEU A 886 19.04 -28.46 12.67
N ASN A 887 19.84 -27.69 11.94
CA ASN A 887 21.27 -27.97 11.71
C ASN A 887 22.18 -27.50 12.88
N GLY A 888 21.59 -26.83 13.92
CA GLY A 888 22.31 -26.35 15.10
C GLY A 888 22.87 -24.92 14.95
N SER A 889 22.72 -24.26 13.80
CA SER A 889 22.99 -22.84 13.67
C SER A 889 22.02 -22.00 14.52
N PHE A 890 22.41 -20.81 14.90
CA PHE A 890 21.56 -19.98 15.75
C PHE A 890 21.75 -18.48 15.50
N VAL A 891 20.70 -17.71 15.81
CA VAL A 891 20.71 -16.24 15.77
C VAL A 891 20.09 -15.69 17.07
N TYR A 892 20.51 -14.51 17.48
CA TYR A 892 19.96 -13.80 18.64
C TYR A 892 19.00 -12.71 18.20
N SER A 893 17.91 -12.51 19.00
CA SER A 893 17.03 -11.35 18.90
C SER A 893 17.72 -10.08 19.43
N GLU A 894 17.08 -8.93 19.19
CA GLU A 894 17.31 -7.74 20.02
C GLU A 894 17.03 -8.03 21.51
N ILE A 895 17.55 -7.18 22.38
CA ILE A 895 17.38 -7.32 23.83
C ILE A 895 16.09 -6.62 24.25
N ALA A 896 15.16 -7.38 24.82
CA ALA A 896 14.01 -6.81 25.51
C ALA A 896 14.36 -6.52 26.95
N THR A 897 14.00 -5.33 27.44
CA THR A 897 14.27 -4.90 28.82
C THR A 897 12.97 -4.73 29.60
N LEU A 898 13.00 -5.16 30.88
CA LEU A 898 11.85 -4.98 31.77
C LEU A 898 12.35 -4.62 33.18
N ASN A 899 11.85 -3.52 33.72
CA ASN A 899 12.25 -3.04 35.01
C ASN A 899 11.23 -3.44 36.09
N PHE A 900 11.66 -4.30 37.05
CA PHE A 900 10.96 -4.62 38.25
C PHE A 900 11.49 -3.72 39.41
N SER A 901 11.27 -2.41 39.30
CA SER A 901 11.52 -1.54 40.46
C SER A 901 10.53 -1.90 41.56
N ASN A 902 11.01 -2.14 42.75
CA ASN A 902 10.18 -2.16 43.97
C ASN A 902 9.73 -0.73 44.29
N ARG A 903 9.01 -0.07 43.41
CA ARG A 903 8.34 1.17 43.71
C ARG A 903 7.13 0.82 44.56
N ILE A 904 7.30 0.92 45.85
CA ILE A 904 6.21 0.79 46.81
C ILE A 904 5.41 2.08 46.72
N ASP A 905 4.34 2.09 45.97
CA ASP A 905 3.44 3.23 45.98
C ASP A 905 2.74 3.33 47.33
N ALA A 906 2.84 4.49 47.94
CA ALA A 906 2.10 4.82 49.16
C ALA A 906 1.08 5.92 48.87
N SER A 907 -0.07 5.84 49.51
CA SER A 907 -1.05 6.93 49.54
C SER A 907 -0.84 7.80 50.76
N VAL A 908 -0.88 9.11 50.57
CA VAL A 908 -0.75 10.12 51.62
C VAL A 908 -2.07 10.91 51.62
N TYR A 909 -2.83 10.79 52.75
CA TYR A 909 -4.16 11.39 52.84
C TYR A 909 -4.53 11.76 54.27
N PRO A 910 -5.49 12.70 54.50
CA PRO A 910 -6.06 13.56 53.48
C PRO A 910 -5.04 14.56 52.94
N ASN A 911 -5.24 15.02 51.70
CA ASN A 911 -4.41 16.08 51.13
C ASN A 911 -5.33 17.05 50.35
N PRO A 912 -5.58 18.27 50.84
CA PRO A 912 -5.00 18.94 52.03
C PRO A 912 -5.34 18.30 53.37
N ALA A 913 -4.44 18.44 54.35
CA ALA A 913 -4.55 17.93 55.71
C ALA A 913 -4.54 19.06 56.74
N SER A 914 -5.37 18.92 57.83
CA SER A 914 -5.43 19.93 58.90
C SER A 914 -4.61 19.56 60.16
N THR A 915 -4.92 18.46 60.82
CA THR A 915 -4.26 18.03 62.05
C THR A 915 -3.54 16.71 61.95
N GLU A 916 -3.99 15.84 61.06
CA GLU A 916 -3.50 14.47 60.91
C GLU A 916 -3.26 14.12 59.47
N LEU A 917 -2.20 13.35 59.17
CA LEU A 917 -1.83 12.87 57.83
C LEU A 917 -1.55 11.37 57.92
N HIS A 918 -2.23 10.58 57.11
CA HIS A 918 -2.03 9.14 57.00
C HIS A 918 -1.12 8.80 55.84
N VAL A 919 -0.23 7.85 56.03
CA VAL A 919 0.66 7.27 55.04
C VAL A 919 0.41 5.77 55.01
N LYS A 920 -0.10 5.27 53.90
CA LYS A 920 -0.44 3.84 53.71
C LYS A 920 0.27 3.27 52.50
N THR A 921 1.02 2.19 52.70
CA THR A 921 1.65 1.47 51.58
C THR A 921 0.65 0.56 50.86
N ASN A 922 0.74 0.46 49.56
CA ASN A 922 -0.16 -0.38 48.75
C ASN A 922 0.27 -1.87 48.73
N SER A 923 1.24 -2.26 49.52
CA SER A 923 1.76 -3.63 49.61
C SER A 923 1.83 -4.09 51.07
N GLU A 924 1.21 -5.21 51.38
CA GLU A 924 1.25 -5.81 52.73
C GLU A 924 2.66 -6.24 53.18
N LYS A 925 3.61 -6.34 52.24
CA LYS A 925 5.03 -6.70 52.50
C LYS A 925 5.92 -5.45 52.77
N ALA A 926 5.41 -4.25 52.53
CA ALA A 926 6.20 -3.03 52.63
C ALA A 926 6.04 -2.36 54.02
N VAL A 927 6.95 -2.61 54.88
CA VAL A 927 7.00 -2.00 56.21
C VAL A 927 7.59 -0.60 56.14
N ILE A 928 6.86 0.41 56.63
CA ILE A 928 7.36 1.77 56.75
C ILE A 928 8.45 1.79 57.85
N LYS A 929 9.70 2.12 57.47
CA LYS A 929 10.85 2.18 58.37
C LYS A 929 11.08 3.55 58.93
N ASN A 930 10.91 4.60 58.12
CA ASN A 930 11.12 5.98 58.54
C ASN A 930 10.28 6.93 57.66
N ILE A 931 9.80 8.02 58.28
CA ILE A 931 9.13 9.14 57.63
C ILE A 931 9.78 10.43 58.08
N GLN A 932 10.13 11.29 57.10
CA GLN A 932 10.67 12.63 57.34
C GLN A 932 9.82 13.65 56.60
N ILE A 933 9.60 14.83 57.18
CA ILE A 933 8.84 15.93 56.60
C ILE A 933 9.73 17.14 56.44
N PHE A 934 9.75 17.70 55.22
CA PHE A 934 10.52 18.91 54.87
C PHE A 934 9.59 20.01 54.36
N ASP A 935 9.92 21.27 54.61
CA ASP A 935 9.32 22.35 53.83
C ASP A 935 10.01 22.55 52.49
N LEU A 936 9.50 23.48 51.65
CA LEU A 936 10.08 23.74 50.31
C LEU A 936 11.49 24.34 50.35
N THR A 937 11.98 24.76 51.54
CA THR A 937 13.38 25.23 51.72
C THR A 937 14.34 24.10 52.07
N GLY A 938 13.82 22.86 52.29
CA GLY A 938 14.57 21.70 52.71
C GLY A 938 14.77 21.58 54.23
N LYS A 939 14.10 22.42 55.04
CA LYS A 939 14.15 22.34 56.51
C LYS A 939 13.31 21.17 56.99
N GLU A 940 13.89 20.28 57.78
CA GLU A 940 13.25 19.10 58.34
C GLU A 940 12.41 19.47 59.57
N TYR A 941 11.23 18.83 59.69
CA TYR A 941 10.30 18.92 60.79
C TYR A 941 10.12 17.57 61.48
N PHE A 942 10.44 17.46 62.75
CA PHE A 942 10.27 16.24 63.52
C PHE A 942 8.80 16.10 63.93
N ILE A 943 8.12 15.14 63.34
CA ILE A 943 6.69 14.85 63.60
C ILE A 943 6.59 13.50 64.32
N LYS A 944 5.81 13.45 65.38
CA LYS A 944 5.55 12.23 66.12
C LYS A 944 4.59 11.32 65.32
N ALA A 945 5.09 10.14 64.99
CA ALA A 945 4.25 9.12 64.35
C ALA A 945 3.46 8.37 65.44
N ASN A 946 2.15 8.25 65.24
CA ASN A 946 1.35 7.34 66.03
C ASN A 946 1.57 5.91 65.57
N LYS A 947 1.63 4.91 66.46
CA LYS A 947 1.91 3.50 66.08
C LYS A 947 0.79 2.98 65.19
N GLY A 948 1.14 2.70 63.93
CA GLY A 948 0.32 1.96 62.97
C GLY A 948 0.69 0.48 62.89
N ASN A 949 0.05 -0.28 62.05
CA ASN A 949 0.23 -1.72 61.80
C ASN A 949 1.41 -2.08 60.90
N GLY A 950 2.40 -1.19 60.72
CA GLY A 950 3.59 -1.41 59.90
C GLY A 950 3.41 -1.06 58.41
N THR A 951 2.24 -1.16 57.88
CA THR A 951 1.89 -0.75 56.48
C THR A 951 1.13 0.56 56.39
N GLU A 952 0.63 1.07 57.54
CA GLU A 952 -0.07 2.34 57.66
C GLU A 952 0.38 3.09 58.91
N VAL A 953 0.69 4.37 58.82
CA VAL A 953 1.15 5.25 59.90
C VAL A 953 0.37 6.56 59.84
N SER A 954 -0.07 7.03 61.00
CA SER A 954 -0.69 8.33 61.19
C SER A 954 0.30 9.30 61.80
N LEU A 955 0.37 10.53 61.27
CA LEU A 955 1.26 11.60 61.68
C LEU A 955 0.45 12.79 62.24
N ASP A 956 0.75 13.25 63.44
CA ASP A 956 0.17 14.48 64.01
C ASP A 956 0.91 15.70 63.44
N ILE A 957 0.32 16.34 62.45
CA ILE A 957 0.87 17.53 61.79
C ILE A 957 0.30 18.85 62.33
N SER A 958 -0.36 18.84 63.45
CA SER A 958 -0.96 20.05 64.08
C SER A 958 0.05 21.17 64.42
N SER A 959 1.31 20.80 64.64
CA SER A 959 2.41 21.73 64.92
C SER A 959 2.98 22.41 63.65
N LEU A 960 2.64 21.95 62.45
CA LEU A 960 3.05 22.56 61.19
C LEU A 960 2.23 23.81 60.88
N LYS A 961 2.87 24.84 60.33
CA LYS A 961 2.19 26.02 59.79
C LYS A 961 1.50 25.68 58.49
N ASN A 962 0.44 26.40 58.12
CA ASN A 962 -0.19 26.24 56.84
C ASN A 962 0.81 26.47 55.72
N GLY A 963 0.90 25.54 54.79
CA GLY A 963 1.90 25.56 53.69
C GLY A 963 2.04 24.22 52.95
N VAL A 964 2.96 24.20 52.02
CA VAL A 964 3.31 23.02 51.26
C VAL A 964 4.50 22.31 51.83
N TYR A 965 4.42 21.01 52.02
CA TYR A 965 5.45 20.16 52.59
C TYR A 965 5.74 18.96 51.69
N VAL A 966 6.95 18.41 51.83
CA VAL A 966 7.39 17.18 51.19
C VAL A 966 7.61 16.12 52.28
N LEU A 967 6.91 15.01 52.15
CA LEU A 967 7.08 13.84 53.01
C LEU A 967 8.03 12.86 52.30
N GLN A 968 9.11 12.48 52.93
CA GLN A 968 10.03 11.44 52.50
C GLN A 968 9.71 10.15 53.22
N LEU A 969 9.36 9.11 52.48
CA LEU A 969 9.03 7.79 52.98
C LEU A 969 10.17 6.82 52.71
N ASN A 970 10.70 6.17 53.73
CA ASN A 970 11.69 5.11 53.61
C ASN A 970 11.06 3.76 53.99
N THR A 971 11.07 2.81 53.06
CA THR A 971 10.57 1.44 53.24
C THR A 971 11.72 0.41 53.31
N GLY A 972 12.97 0.89 53.24
CA GLY A 972 14.16 0.06 53.26
C GLY A 972 14.74 -0.33 51.92
N ALA A 973 13.96 -0.10 50.84
CA ALA A 973 14.40 -0.32 49.47
C ALA A 973 14.75 0.99 48.75
N ASP A 974 13.96 2.06 49.02
CA ASP A 974 14.11 3.37 48.35
C ASP A 974 13.53 4.48 49.24
N ASN A 975 13.99 5.74 49.03
CA ASN A 975 13.38 6.95 49.54
C ASN A 975 12.42 7.55 48.56
N GLN A 976 11.13 7.63 48.86
CA GLN A 976 10.10 8.22 48.04
C GLN A 976 9.60 9.54 48.58
N LEU A 977 9.31 10.50 47.71
CA LEU A 977 8.87 11.86 48.09
C LEU A 977 7.40 12.06 47.71
N TYR A 978 6.61 12.50 48.65
CA TYR A 978 5.20 12.83 48.50
C TYR A 978 4.94 14.28 48.90
N LYS A 979 4.24 15.03 48.10
CA LYS A 979 3.85 16.40 48.37
C LYS A 979 2.48 16.44 49.06
N PHE A 980 2.35 17.17 50.14
CA PHE A 980 1.06 17.44 50.77
C PHE A 980 0.90 18.90 51.17
N ILE A 981 -0.33 19.33 51.36
CA ILE A 981 -0.72 20.70 51.74
C ILE A 981 -1.28 20.65 53.15
N LYS A 982 -0.68 21.43 54.07
CA LYS A 982 -1.17 21.68 55.43
C LYS A 982 -2.06 22.93 55.40
N ILE A 983 -3.31 22.80 55.90
CA ILE A 983 -4.31 23.85 55.99
C ILE A 983 -4.74 24.10 57.44
#